data_b7d12df3270df332a5487403a475c71d
#
_entry.id   b7d12df3270df332a5487403a475c71d
#
_cell.length_a   1.000
_cell.length_b   1.000
_cell.length_c   1.000
_cell.angle_alpha   90.00
_cell.angle_beta   90.00
_cell.angle_gamma   90.00
#
_symmetry.space_group_name_H-M   'P 1'
#
loop_
_entity.id
_entity.type
_entity.pdbx_description
1 polymer ?
#
loop_
_entity_poly.entity_id
_entity_poly.type
_entity_poly.pdbx_seq_one_letter_code
_entity_poly.pdbx_strand_id
1 'polypeptide(L)'
;MSTTRLLSLLLVSAMSFPLTAQTAEEAQRLHTQGRECFNSGRIAEGRALTKRAVDMRRQLFGEHHADYITSLNNYALSFEMEKNYGEAIRLQRRVMELCDSLNPPHPNWGLYTLNYGRFLYCDGKKQEAARVWEKALGRVEKFSQPYEYLLNALSAVYSEANDLKQMERIMALMEEHNENELKKPCNDAPCMVNKAQYYAAHGQTAEAKDFFLKALSMTMSDTSRATVTQQYAHLLYQTKEYGSAAEYMSTASQLSRRIYGKDDERPTNLMYQAGLYYFIGKHYEEAISCYRQVTDFYAAHPSAKNEKNKATCLYDMGNAYSGQRQHQKAKVCYAASVAYYAAHLPADSTNYAKAMLRLGIAEKFNGDYDESIVHHREAIALFEKLNKLQERNNAELSLRNCYIYAHRPVPADLRDDALKERTEAERMATLDRIINETLSNLSSTKKYLGQLSYAHSLSTLAGCYSLKQDYGDAVPRFEEYMKELRAGLRTSFRLQSANERMATWSGEHTSMQQIKDVLLTLSDSTSALRSQMAAATYDAALLSKGILLNSSIEFSKVLAAKGDASLTEAYAEARRNEATIARLRQTASSEEDLQRIVELTHQNQALLLNLYKGCAEFSDFTDYLSIDWQQVKQALQTGDVAVEFLVLGDLPLDEDKKMAALILTPDMQRPDVQIIGSLADMKAMQADSLLFSRTDNPLWGKLAHWMDGARRVFFSPDGTLAHIGIEYLPYNGRPLSEQKEVYRLSSTKEICLKRPAHQFASAALFGDINYNLGGTFTAHAQQAVGRLRDVVTDDDGTFLFSDLAHTRQEVEQIGQVMRKGRIKNVAPFIDTEASKRAFEALSGSKVDVIHIATHGLCLTSKGQSDAESMQRSSLAFAGANVDTTALLTAAEVAGMDLRHCELVTLSACETGLGKLGTDGVFGLQRGFKNAGVHTLLMSLRKVDDRATAHLMADFYRNLIVRRQSKREALVNAQRALREAGFTNPADWTSFILLDCL
;
A
#
# COMPACT_ATOMS: atom_id res chain seq x y z
N MET A 1 47.49 35.89 80.04
CA MET A 1 46.63 34.70 79.78
C MET A 1 45.58 35.04 78.74
N SER A 2 45.96 35.12 77.52
CA SER A 2 44.87 35.29 76.50
C SER A 2 45.22 34.87 75.06
N THR A 3 46.48 34.61 74.67
CA THR A 3 46.86 34.25 73.26
C THR A 3 46.96 32.77 73.04
N THR A 4 47.11 31.93 74.03
CA THR A 4 47.24 30.46 73.86
C THR A 4 45.91 29.74 73.81
N ARG A 5 44.79 30.32 74.28
CA ARG A 5 43.45 29.74 74.17
C ARG A 5 42.77 30.03 72.84
N LEU A 6 43.15 31.12 72.14
CA LEU A 6 42.64 31.40 70.82
C LEU A 6 43.31 30.52 69.71
N LEU A 7 44.58 30.18 69.85
CA LEU A 7 45.27 29.28 68.91
C LEU A 7 44.86 27.83 69.05
N SER A 8 44.48 27.37 70.26
CA SER A 8 43.96 26.01 70.45
C SER A 8 42.50 25.83 69.90
N LEU A 9 41.72 26.91 69.97
CA LEU A 9 40.37 26.87 69.35
C LEU A 9 40.41 26.98 67.81
N LEU A 10 41.34 27.72 67.23
CA LEU A 10 41.61 27.82 65.82
C LEU A 10 42.25 26.54 65.23
N LEU A 11 43.13 25.87 66.02
CA LEU A 11 43.71 24.58 65.58
C LEU A 11 42.70 23.41 65.66
N VAL A 12 41.78 23.40 66.58
CA VAL A 12 40.74 22.40 66.70
C VAL A 12 39.65 22.57 65.59
N SER A 13 39.35 23.85 65.25
CA SER A 13 38.44 24.11 64.10
C SER A 13 39.10 23.84 62.73
N ALA A 14 40.43 24.07 62.62
CA ALA A 14 41.12 23.79 61.33
C ALA A 14 41.44 22.32 61.15
N MET A 15 41.48 21.48 62.16
CA MET A 15 41.68 20.01 62.02
C MET A 15 40.36 19.25 61.88
N SER A 16 39.20 19.85 62.28
CA SER A 16 37.90 19.16 62.07
C SER A 16 37.31 19.34 60.70
N PHE A 17 37.69 20.38 59.93
CA PHE A 17 37.19 20.58 58.55
C PHE A 17 37.72 19.56 57.55
N PRO A 18 39.00 19.17 57.50
CA PRO A 18 39.41 18.13 56.55
C PRO A 18 38.94 16.71 56.93
N LEU A 19 38.75 16.42 58.24
CA LEU A 19 38.30 15.12 58.73
C LEU A 19 36.81 14.90 58.43
N THR A 20 35.95 15.91 58.52
CA THR A 20 34.55 15.87 58.22
C THR A 20 34.30 15.84 56.67
N ALA A 21 35.16 16.53 55.92
CA ALA A 21 35.11 16.47 54.45
C ALA A 21 35.48 15.07 53.91
N GLN A 22 36.52 14.44 54.41
CA GLN A 22 36.91 13.07 54.02
C GLN A 22 35.84 12.01 54.40
N THR A 23 35.18 12.17 55.54
CA THR A 23 34.10 11.25 55.95
C THR A 23 32.82 11.49 55.17
N ALA A 24 32.53 12.69 54.70
CA ALA A 24 31.41 12.98 53.81
C ALA A 24 31.63 12.42 52.43
N GLU A 25 32.84 12.53 51.88
CA GLU A 25 33.23 11.91 50.62
C GLU A 25 33.14 10.37 50.69
N GLU A 26 33.56 9.77 51.79
CA GLU A 26 33.44 8.32 51.97
C GLU A 26 31.99 7.88 52.04
N ALA A 27 31.12 8.60 52.73
CA ALA A 27 29.67 8.31 52.73
C ALA A 27 29.02 8.44 51.36
N GLN A 28 29.46 9.44 50.57
CA GLN A 28 29.03 9.60 49.19
C GLN A 28 29.53 8.44 48.28
N ARG A 29 30.79 8.03 48.45
CA ARG A 29 31.36 6.90 47.71
C ARG A 29 30.62 5.61 48.01
N LEU A 30 30.35 5.29 49.26
CA LEU A 30 29.57 4.12 49.66
C LEU A 30 28.15 4.15 49.12
N HIS A 31 27.50 5.32 49.10
CA HIS A 31 26.17 5.49 48.49
C HIS A 31 26.21 5.22 46.99
N THR A 32 27.20 5.73 46.26
CA THR A 32 27.37 5.54 44.81
C THR A 32 27.66 4.06 44.47
N GLN A 33 28.63 3.46 45.19
CA GLN A 33 28.94 2.02 45.01
C GLN A 33 27.74 1.13 45.32
N GLY A 34 26.93 1.45 46.34
CA GLY A 34 25.70 0.75 46.64
C GLY A 34 24.73 0.75 45.44
N ARG A 35 24.56 1.91 44.81
CA ARG A 35 23.73 2.03 43.58
C ARG A 35 24.29 1.22 42.42
N GLU A 36 25.58 1.23 42.21
CA GLU A 36 26.25 0.45 41.17
C GLU A 36 26.06 -1.05 41.37
N CYS A 37 26.12 -1.53 42.63
CA CYS A 37 25.83 -2.91 42.99
C CYS A 37 24.36 -3.27 42.67
N PHE A 38 23.40 -2.41 42.95
CA PHE A 38 22.00 -2.63 42.59
C PHE A 38 21.81 -2.73 41.09
N ASN A 39 22.41 -1.85 40.30
CA ASN A 39 22.36 -1.86 38.86
C ASN A 39 23.00 -3.12 38.24
N SER A 40 23.96 -3.74 38.92
CA SER A 40 24.62 -4.99 38.53
C SER A 40 24.02 -6.24 39.16
N GLY A 41 22.88 -6.15 39.84
CA GLY A 41 22.16 -7.27 40.44
C GLY A 41 22.78 -7.80 41.75
N ARG A 42 23.82 -7.17 42.31
CA ARG A 42 24.46 -7.56 43.57
C ARG A 42 23.74 -6.90 44.77
N ILE A 43 22.50 -7.33 45.03
CA ILE A 43 21.56 -6.67 45.93
C ILE A 43 22.08 -6.69 47.38
N ALA A 44 22.56 -7.82 47.89
CA ALA A 44 23.03 -7.96 49.27
C ALA A 44 24.23 -7.08 49.54
N GLU A 45 25.21 -7.02 48.63
CA GLU A 45 26.40 -6.14 48.74
C GLU A 45 25.99 -4.68 48.67
N GLY A 46 25.13 -4.31 47.67
CA GLY A 46 24.59 -2.95 47.53
C GLY A 46 23.86 -2.48 48.79
N ARG A 47 23.08 -3.38 49.43
CA ARG A 47 22.39 -3.09 50.67
C ARG A 47 23.35 -2.83 51.82
N ALA A 48 24.39 -3.64 51.99
CA ALA A 48 25.38 -3.45 53.03
C ALA A 48 26.11 -2.11 52.88
N LEU A 49 26.54 -1.73 51.68
CA LEU A 49 27.18 -0.45 51.38
C LEU A 49 26.23 0.74 51.63
N THR A 50 24.98 0.64 51.15
CA THR A 50 23.97 1.68 51.34
C THR A 50 23.64 1.87 52.83
N LYS A 51 23.53 0.77 53.58
CA LYS A 51 23.34 0.84 55.07
C LYS A 51 24.46 1.57 55.75
N ARG A 52 25.72 1.29 55.41
CA ARG A 52 26.87 2.01 55.91
C ARG A 52 26.81 3.52 55.58
N ALA A 53 26.44 3.85 54.34
CA ALA A 53 26.25 5.24 53.93
C ALA A 53 25.14 5.94 54.73
N VAL A 54 24.03 5.26 55.04
CA VAL A 54 22.93 5.76 55.89
C VAL A 54 23.45 6.03 57.30
N ASP A 55 24.14 5.08 57.93
CA ASP A 55 24.66 5.23 59.29
C ASP A 55 25.69 6.37 59.39
N MET A 56 26.60 6.47 58.40
CA MET A 56 27.58 7.56 58.34
C MET A 56 26.92 8.93 58.15
N ARG A 57 25.96 9.05 57.21
CA ARG A 57 25.26 10.31 56.97
C ARG A 57 24.43 10.73 58.17
N ARG A 58 23.84 9.78 58.91
CA ARG A 58 23.14 10.04 60.18
C ARG A 58 24.06 10.65 61.22
N GLN A 59 25.26 10.10 61.36
CA GLN A 59 26.26 10.60 62.32
C GLN A 59 26.81 11.97 61.92
N LEU A 60 27.06 12.20 60.64
CA LEU A 60 27.67 13.42 60.11
C LEU A 60 26.70 14.60 60.04
N PHE A 61 25.47 14.35 59.57
CA PHE A 61 24.53 15.40 59.21
C PHE A 61 23.21 15.38 60.02
N GLY A 62 22.96 14.30 60.78
CA GLY A 62 21.67 14.07 61.41
C GLY A 62 20.57 13.55 60.49
N GLU A 63 19.43 13.21 61.11
CA GLU A 63 18.30 12.57 60.35
C GLU A 63 17.55 13.55 59.43
N HIS A 64 17.62 14.86 59.73
CA HIS A 64 16.93 15.89 58.95
C HIS A 64 17.76 16.46 57.79
N HIS A 65 18.81 15.74 57.35
CA HIS A 65 19.63 16.17 56.22
C HIS A 65 19.20 15.46 54.94
N ALA A 66 19.12 16.20 53.81
CA ALA A 66 18.67 15.67 52.52
C ALA A 66 19.46 14.43 52.07
N ASP A 67 20.77 14.40 52.26
CA ASP A 67 21.60 13.26 51.86
C ASP A 67 21.32 11.99 52.69
N TYR A 68 21.02 12.15 53.97
CA TYR A 68 20.59 11.04 54.82
C TYR A 68 19.29 10.45 54.30
N ILE A 69 18.31 11.30 54.05
CA ILE A 69 16.97 10.89 53.53
C ILE A 69 17.13 10.19 52.17
N THR A 70 17.98 10.71 51.29
CA THR A 70 18.28 10.09 50.00
C THR A 70 18.89 8.68 50.16
N SER A 71 19.82 8.49 51.07
CA SER A 71 20.39 7.17 51.33
C SER A 71 19.38 6.23 51.99
N LEU A 72 18.54 6.72 52.86
CA LEU A 72 17.49 5.94 53.50
C LEU A 72 16.43 5.45 52.50
N ASN A 73 16.05 6.30 51.51
CA ASN A 73 15.18 5.88 50.37
C ASN A 73 15.84 4.75 49.55
N ASN A 74 17.13 4.88 49.20
CA ASN A 74 17.84 3.84 48.46
C ASN A 74 17.99 2.55 49.27
N TYR A 75 18.13 2.65 50.56
CA TYR A 75 18.11 1.51 51.47
C TYR A 75 16.75 0.83 51.48
N ALA A 76 15.64 1.58 51.49
CA ALA A 76 14.27 1.06 51.37
C ALA A 76 14.05 0.34 50.05
N LEU A 77 14.51 0.90 48.91
CA LEU A 77 14.47 0.29 47.60
C LEU A 77 15.17 -1.09 47.53
N SER A 78 16.25 -1.29 48.29
CA SER A 78 16.92 -2.58 48.32
C SER A 78 16.09 -3.73 48.88
N PHE A 79 15.13 -3.44 49.75
CA PHE A 79 14.20 -4.42 50.29
C PHE A 79 13.07 -4.77 49.30
N GLU A 80 12.64 -3.79 48.51
CA GLU A 80 11.69 -4.02 47.37
C GLU A 80 12.28 -5.03 46.37
N MET A 81 13.57 -4.90 46.02
CA MET A 81 14.23 -5.80 45.08
C MET A 81 14.22 -7.28 45.52
N GLU A 82 14.10 -7.53 46.82
CA GLU A 82 13.93 -8.89 47.38
C GLU A 82 12.47 -9.21 47.75
N LYS A 83 11.51 -8.36 47.32
CA LYS A 83 10.08 -8.49 47.61
C LYS A 83 9.74 -8.44 49.12
N ASN A 84 10.62 -7.88 49.93
CA ASN A 84 10.37 -7.60 51.35
C ASN A 84 9.65 -6.28 51.49
N TYR A 85 8.39 -6.21 51.08
CA TYR A 85 7.62 -4.98 51.03
C TYR A 85 7.30 -4.43 52.44
N GLY A 86 7.19 -5.27 53.46
CA GLY A 86 6.92 -4.83 54.82
C GLY A 86 8.05 -3.91 55.35
N GLU A 87 9.32 -4.29 55.20
CA GLU A 87 10.46 -3.47 55.62
C GLU A 87 10.67 -2.25 54.71
N ALA A 88 10.45 -2.42 53.37
CA ALA A 88 10.47 -1.31 52.41
C ALA A 88 9.45 -0.22 52.80
N ILE A 89 8.22 -0.58 53.13
CA ILE A 89 7.15 0.32 53.56
C ILE A 89 7.51 1.03 54.88
N ARG A 90 8.04 0.28 55.85
CA ARG A 90 8.44 0.83 57.13
C ARG A 90 9.51 1.93 56.97
N LEU A 91 10.54 1.64 56.20
CA LEU A 91 11.61 2.59 55.94
C LEU A 91 11.14 3.78 55.10
N GLN A 92 10.32 3.53 54.08
CA GLN A 92 9.83 4.59 53.21
C GLN A 92 8.83 5.52 53.92
N ARG A 93 8.05 5.01 54.87
CA ARG A 93 7.25 5.84 55.75
C ARG A 93 8.12 6.81 56.54
N ARG A 94 9.25 6.31 57.09
CA ARG A 94 10.21 7.17 57.78
C ARG A 94 10.82 8.23 56.87
N VAL A 95 11.15 7.85 55.62
CA VAL A 95 11.61 8.81 54.60
C VAL A 95 10.58 9.92 54.40
N MET A 96 9.30 9.59 54.29
CA MET A 96 8.23 10.59 54.09
C MET A 96 8.05 11.52 55.28
N GLU A 97 8.08 10.97 56.54
CA GLU A 97 8.03 11.78 57.78
C GLU A 97 9.16 12.79 57.84
N LEU A 98 10.37 12.37 57.48
CA LEU A 98 11.54 13.23 57.46
C LEU A 98 11.46 14.28 56.35
N CYS A 99 11.02 13.90 55.16
CA CYS A 99 10.80 14.84 54.07
C CYS A 99 9.76 15.93 54.42
N ASP A 100 8.69 15.56 55.09
CA ASP A 100 7.64 16.50 55.51
C ASP A 100 8.12 17.45 56.63
N SER A 101 9.17 17.09 57.36
CA SER A 101 9.80 17.93 58.41
C SER A 101 10.80 18.93 57.88
N LEU A 102 11.23 18.86 56.64
CA LEU A 102 12.18 19.76 56.01
C LEU A 102 11.53 21.07 55.55
N ASN A 103 12.27 22.17 55.70
CA ASN A 103 11.91 23.48 55.16
C ASN A 103 13.15 24.13 54.50
N PRO A 104 13.27 24.26 53.19
CA PRO A 104 12.27 23.89 52.18
C PRO A 104 12.07 22.36 52.06
N PRO A 105 10.98 21.87 51.45
CA PRO A 105 10.72 20.45 51.25
C PRO A 105 11.83 19.77 50.44
N HIS A 106 12.05 18.47 50.69
CA HIS A 106 13.05 17.72 49.94
C HIS A 106 12.76 17.71 48.42
N PRO A 107 13.77 18.02 47.53
CA PRO A 107 13.50 18.15 46.08
C PRO A 107 12.93 16.89 45.46
N ASN A 108 13.26 15.72 45.98
CA ASN A 108 12.74 14.42 45.48
C ASN A 108 11.49 13.92 46.21
N TRP A 109 10.78 14.77 46.95
CA TRP A 109 9.62 14.39 47.74
C TRP A 109 8.57 13.64 46.90
N GLY A 110 8.26 14.12 45.67
CA GLY A 110 7.32 13.50 44.76
C GLY A 110 7.74 12.09 44.35
N LEU A 111 9.02 11.89 44.02
CA LEU A 111 9.57 10.56 43.67
C LEU A 111 9.55 9.60 44.86
N TYR A 112 9.83 10.09 46.06
CA TYR A 112 9.80 9.24 47.25
C TYR A 112 8.39 8.85 47.66
N THR A 113 7.40 9.73 47.41
CA THR A 113 5.98 9.39 47.56
C THR A 113 5.53 8.38 46.53
N LEU A 114 6.01 8.48 45.28
CA LEU A 114 5.76 7.48 44.23
C LEU A 114 6.29 6.11 44.70
N ASN A 115 7.53 6.02 45.24
CA ASN A 115 8.10 4.78 45.74
C ASN A 115 7.27 4.22 46.90
N TYR A 116 6.81 5.07 47.83
CA TYR A 116 5.98 4.63 48.93
C TYR A 116 4.67 3.99 48.49
N GLY A 117 3.98 4.63 47.59
CA GLY A 117 2.74 4.07 47.03
C GLY A 117 3.02 2.78 46.24
N ARG A 118 4.15 2.67 45.49
CA ARG A 118 4.54 1.48 44.77
C ARG A 118 4.80 0.29 45.71
N PHE A 119 5.45 0.49 46.84
CA PHE A 119 5.68 -0.56 47.84
C PHE A 119 4.33 -1.06 48.42
N LEU A 120 3.40 -0.14 48.72
CA LEU A 120 2.05 -0.46 49.18
C LEU A 120 1.26 -1.24 48.12
N TYR A 121 1.39 -0.84 46.86
CA TYR A 121 0.74 -1.52 45.75
C TYR A 121 1.24 -2.96 45.57
N CYS A 122 2.57 -3.14 45.61
CA CYS A 122 3.20 -4.45 45.52
C CYS A 122 2.90 -5.36 46.74
N ASP A 123 2.63 -4.75 47.91
CA ASP A 123 2.19 -5.47 49.10
C ASP A 123 0.69 -5.81 49.11
N GLY A 124 -0.02 -5.50 48.03
CA GLY A 124 -1.46 -5.75 47.87
C GLY A 124 -2.38 -4.67 48.47
N LYS A 125 -1.84 -3.64 49.09
CA LYS A 125 -2.56 -2.51 49.70
C LYS A 125 -2.92 -1.44 48.65
N LYS A 126 -3.61 -1.86 47.60
CA LYS A 126 -3.86 -1.02 46.39
C LYS A 126 -4.63 0.27 46.71
N GLN A 127 -5.65 0.20 47.58
CA GLN A 127 -6.43 1.37 47.96
C GLN A 127 -5.61 2.39 48.76
N GLU A 128 -4.67 1.92 49.60
CA GLU A 128 -3.78 2.80 50.36
C GLU A 128 -2.76 3.46 49.44
N ALA A 129 -2.23 2.70 48.46
CA ALA A 129 -1.35 3.24 47.43
C ALA A 129 -2.04 4.37 46.61
N ALA A 130 -3.27 4.15 46.17
CA ALA A 130 -4.05 5.18 45.47
C ALA A 130 -4.22 6.45 46.30
N ARG A 131 -4.55 6.32 47.57
CA ARG A 131 -4.69 7.49 48.47
C ARG A 131 -3.36 8.26 48.64
N VAL A 132 -2.27 7.56 48.73
CA VAL A 132 -0.92 8.18 48.82
C VAL A 132 -0.61 8.94 47.56
N TRP A 133 -0.84 8.34 46.40
CA TRP A 133 -0.57 8.96 45.09
C TRP A 133 -1.51 10.13 44.78
N GLU A 134 -2.81 10.04 45.15
CA GLU A 134 -3.76 11.14 45.01
C GLU A 134 -3.33 12.37 45.83
N LYS A 135 -2.94 12.13 47.07
CA LYS A 135 -2.44 13.21 47.93
C LYS A 135 -1.16 13.83 47.32
N ALA A 136 -0.31 13.03 46.75
CA ALA A 136 0.92 13.49 46.13
C ALA A 136 0.63 14.30 44.87
N LEU A 137 -0.32 13.85 44.03
CA LEU A 137 -0.71 14.52 42.80
C LEU A 137 -1.14 15.98 43.05
N GLY A 138 -1.82 16.25 44.20
CA GLY A 138 -2.21 17.61 44.58
C GLY A 138 -1.10 18.48 45.17
N ARG A 139 0.12 17.93 45.43
CA ARG A 139 1.26 18.65 46.04
C ARG A 139 2.45 18.82 45.10
N VAL A 140 2.62 17.95 44.11
CA VAL A 140 3.67 18.08 43.09
C VAL A 140 3.35 19.20 42.12
N GLU A 141 4.38 19.80 41.55
CA GLU A 141 4.20 20.78 40.48
C GLU A 141 3.50 20.15 39.25
N LYS A 142 2.43 20.78 38.80
CA LYS A 142 1.67 20.32 37.64
C LYS A 142 2.58 20.31 36.41
N PHE A 143 2.48 19.27 35.60
CA PHE A 143 3.31 19.03 34.42
C PHE A 143 4.79 18.70 34.68
N SER A 144 5.17 18.44 35.96
CA SER A 144 6.50 17.92 36.28
C SER A 144 6.59 16.40 35.99
N GLN A 145 7.83 15.88 35.93
CA GLN A 145 8.07 14.44 35.79
C GLN A 145 7.44 13.60 36.95
N PRO A 146 7.52 14.01 38.23
CA PRO A 146 6.77 13.30 39.27
C PRO A 146 5.25 13.33 39.07
N TYR A 147 4.69 14.40 38.52
CA TYR A 147 3.27 14.51 38.21
C TYR A 147 2.83 13.45 37.20
N GLU A 148 3.58 13.30 36.10
CA GLU A 148 3.38 12.29 35.09
C GLU A 148 3.43 10.85 35.65
N TYR A 149 4.45 10.57 36.47
CA TYR A 149 4.60 9.24 37.08
C TYR A 149 3.44 8.89 38.03
N LEU A 150 2.93 9.87 38.75
CA LEU A 150 1.77 9.70 39.63
C LEU A 150 0.49 9.44 38.83
N LEU A 151 0.28 10.13 37.71
CA LEU A 151 -0.86 9.88 36.81
C LEU A 151 -0.83 8.45 36.26
N ASN A 152 0.34 7.98 35.80
CA ASN A 152 0.54 6.63 35.31
C ASN A 152 0.25 5.57 36.38
N ALA A 153 0.72 5.79 37.61
CA ALA A 153 0.50 4.89 38.74
C ALA A 153 -0.99 4.81 39.13
N LEU A 154 -1.67 5.96 39.18
CA LEU A 154 -3.10 6.04 39.46
C LEU A 154 -3.96 5.39 38.37
N SER A 155 -3.59 5.61 37.10
CA SER A 155 -4.27 4.96 35.98
C SER A 155 -4.21 3.43 36.10
N ALA A 156 -3.06 2.86 36.43
CA ALA A 156 -2.91 1.41 36.62
C ALA A 156 -3.81 0.88 37.74
N VAL A 157 -3.84 1.54 38.90
CA VAL A 157 -4.65 1.11 40.05
C VAL A 157 -6.15 1.20 39.76
N TYR A 158 -6.61 2.28 39.15
CA TYR A 158 -8.03 2.46 38.85
C TYR A 158 -8.49 1.54 37.69
N SER A 159 -7.62 1.24 36.75
CA SER A 159 -7.87 0.25 35.71
C SER A 159 -8.09 -1.16 36.32
N GLU A 160 -7.20 -1.59 37.22
CA GLU A 160 -7.34 -2.86 37.91
C GLU A 160 -8.56 -2.94 38.84
N ALA A 161 -8.92 -1.80 39.45
CA ALA A 161 -10.12 -1.70 40.29
C ALA A 161 -11.41 -1.57 39.47
N ASN A 162 -11.34 -1.46 38.16
CA ASN A 162 -12.46 -1.17 37.25
C ASN A 162 -13.28 0.07 37.67
N ASP A 163 -12.61 1.08 38.23
CA ASP A 163 -13.23 2.35 38.64
C ASP A 163 -13.23 3.33 37.46
N LEU A 164 -14.22 3.17 36.58
CA LEU A 164 -14.35 3.93 35.34
C LEU A 164 -14.36 5.45 35.59
N LYS A 165 -14.98 5.91 36.68
CA LYS A 165 -15.08 7.35 36.97
C LYS A 165 -13.72 7.96 37.29
N GLN A 166 -12.93 7.27 38.11
CA GLN A 166 -11.57 7.75 38.43
C GLN A 166 -10.64 7.61 37.24
N MET A 167 -10.81 6.54 36.47
CA MET A 167 -10.07 6.38 35.21
C MET A 167 -10.32 7.56 34.25
N GLU A 168 -11.57 7.93 33.97
CA GLU A 168 -11.89 9.07 33.11
C GLU A 168 -11.23 10.36 33.62
N ARG A 169 -11.28 10.59 34.92
CA ARG A 169 -10.63 11.77 35.52
C ARG A 169 -9.12 11.77 35.34
N ILE A 170 -8.45 10.63 35.59
CA ILE A 170 -7.00 10.53 35.43
C ILE A 170 -6.62 10.64 33.96
N MET A 171 -7.37 10.02 33.06
CA MET A 171 -7.14 10.14 31.60
C MET A 171 -7.22 11.60 31.15
N ALA A 172 -8.21 12.36 31.62
CA ALA A 172 -8.31 13.79 31.30
C ALA A 172 -7.11 14.61 31.79
N LEU A 173 -6.57 14.29 32.97
CA LEU A 173 -5.36 14.94 33.48
C LEU A 173 -4.10 14.54 32.72
N MET A 174 -4.02 13.28 32.26
CA MET A 174 -2.94 12.81 31.41
C MET A 174 -2.97 13.49 30.04
N GLU A 175 -4.16 13.66 29.47
CA GLU A 175 -4.35 14.37 28.20
C GLU A 175 -3.91 15.85 28.34
N GLU A 176 -4.32 16.54 29.39
CA GLU A 176 -3.87 17.91 29.69
C GLU A 176 -2.35 18.00 29.85
N HIS A 177 -1.73 17.00 30.51
CA HIS A 177 -0.28 16.93 30.65
C HIS A 177 0.40 16.76 29.30
N ASN A 178 -0.09 15.85 28.49
CA ASN A 178 0.46 15.58 27.15
C ASN A 178 0.30 16.78 26.22
N GLU A 179 -0.84 17.47 26.25
CA GLU A 179 -1.04 18.70 25.48
C GLU A 179 -0.05 19.81 25.88
N ASN A 180 0.27 19.91 27.17
CA ASN A 180 1.26 20.86 27.64
C ASN A 180 2.67 20.51 27.17
N GLU A 181 3.06 19.23 27.21
CA GLU A 181 4.34 18.76 26.67
C GLU A 181 4.45 19.02 25.15
N LEU A 182 3.34 18.89 24.41
CA LEU A 182 3.31 19.19 22.98
C LEU A 182 3.61 20.63 22.63
N LYS A 183 3.31 21.59 23.53
CA LYS A 183 3.59 23.02 23.32
C LYS A 183 5.06 23.37 23.52
N LYS A 184 5.84 22.50 24.18
CA LYS A 184 7.28 22.74 24.40
C LYS A 184 8.08 22.57 23.09
N PRO A 185 9.11 23.39 22.84
CA PRO A 185 10.05 23.18 21.75
C PRO A 185 10.68 21.79 21.82
N CYS A 186 10.76 21.10 20.70
CA CYS A 186 11.25 19.73 20.61
C CYS A 186 12.57 19.74 19.85
N ASN A 187 13.69 19.52 20.54
CA ASN A 187 15.04 19.64 19.98
C ASN A 187 15.84 18.32 20.03
N ASP A 188 15.23 17.23 20.50
CA ASP A 188 15.87 15.92 20.57
C ASP A 188 14.96 14.81 20.08
N ALA A 189 15.56 13.68 19.72
CA ALA A 189 14.85 12.54 19.16
C ALA A 189 13.82 11.92 20.14
N PRO A 190 14.08 11.72 21.44
CA PRO A 190 13.09 11.23 22.38
C PRO A 190 11.82 12.09 22.45
N CYS A 191 11.97 13.41 22.50
CA CYS A 191 10.83 14.32 22.48
C CYS A 191 10.02 14.18 21.18
N MET A 192 10.68 14.10 20.03
CA MET A 192 10.02 13.88 18.75
C MET A 192 9.23 12.57 18.72
N VAL A 193 9.81 11.49 19.27
CA VAL A 193 9.14 10.18 19.36
C VAL A 193 7.91 10.25 20.27
N ASN A 194 8.01 10.90 21.42
CA ASN A 194 6.86 11.06 22.33
C ASN A 194 5.71 11.82 21.66
N LYS A 195 6.04 12.90 20.93
CA LYS A 195 5.03 13.63 20.12
C LYS A 195 4.43 12.76 19.05
N ALA A 196 5.26 12.00 18.33
CA ALA A 196 4.78 11.07 17.30
C ALA A 196 3.81 10.05 17.87
N GLN A 197 4.12 9.46 19.01
CA GLN A 197 3.25 8.48 19.70
C GLN A 197 1.93 9.11 20.16
N TYR A 198 2.00 10.33 20.70
CA TYR A 198 0.79 11.07 21.08
C TYR A 198 -0.12 11.31 19.87
N TYR A 199 0.40 11.85 18.77
CA TYR A 199 -0.38 12.10 17.56
C TYR A 199 -0.93 10.81 16.94
N ALA A 200 -0.17 9.71 17.01
CA ALA A 200 -0.63 8.39 16.57
C ALA A 200 -1.82 7.89 17.40
N ALA A 201 -1.75 8.02 18.73
CA ALA A 201 -2.82 7.62 19.63
C ALA A 201 -4.12 8.43 19.43
N HIS A 202 -4.01 9.67 18.94
CA HIS A 202 -5.15 10.56 18.66
C HIS A 202 -5.59 10.52 17.19
N GLY A 203 -5.13 9.56 16.41
CA GLY A 203 -5.51 9.40 14.99
C GLY A 203 -4.94 10.47 14.05
N GLN A 204 -4.08 11.35 14.55
CA GLN A 204 -3.38 12.39 13.76
C GLN A 204 -2.15 11.78 13.10
N THR A 205 -2.42 10.89 12.15
CA THR A 205 -1.40 10.03 11.52
C THR A 205 -0.32 10.81 10.78
N ALA A 206 -0.68 11.92 10.16
CA ALA A 206 0.25 12.74 9.38
C ALA A 206 1.29 13.40 10.26
N GLU A 207 0.85 13.99 11.36
CA GLU A 207 1.70 14.61 12.36
C GLU A 207 2.59 13.57 13.04
N ALA A 208 2.01 12.41 13.36
CA ALA A 208 2.76 11.29 13.92
C ALA A 208 3.91 10.85 13.03
N LYS A 209 3.66 10.67 11.73
CA LYS A 209 4.69 10.32 10.74
C LYS A 209 5.76 11.41 10.63
N ASP A 210 5.36 12.67 10.56
CA ASP A 210 6.29 13.80 10.50
C ASP A 210 7.27 13.80 11.69
N PHE A 211 6.75 13.59 12.90
CA PHE A 211 7.58 13.54 14.09
C PHE A 211 8.47 12.30 14.15
N PHE A 212 8.03 11.12 13.72
CA PHE A 212 8.88 9.95 13.61
C PHE A 212 10.02 10.15 12.60
N LEU A 213 9.73 10.71 11.43
CA LEU A 213 10.75 11.01 10.41
C LEU A 213 11.77 12.06 10.89
N LYS A 214 11.31 13.10 11.60
CA LYS A 214 12.18 14.08 12.23
C LYS A 214 13.09 13.42 13.29
N ALA A 215 12.54 12.54 14.13
CA ALA A 215 13.34 11.79 15.09
C ALA A 215 14.41 10.94 14.38
N LEU A 216 14.05 10.22 13.32
CA LEU A 216 14.97 9.37 12.55
C LEU A 216 16.05 10.16 11.79
N SER A 217 15.81 11.43 11.46
CA SER A 217 16.81 12.32 10.85
C SER A 217 17.85 12.86 11.84
N MET A 218 17.62 12.72 13.14
CA MET A 218 18.53 13.20 14.18
C MET A 218 19.66 12.22 14.48
N THR A 219 20.76 12.73 15.03
CA THR A 219 21.85 11.89 15.55
C THR A 219 21.39 11.13 16.78
N MET A 220 21.44 9.81 16.73
CA MET A 220 21.09 8.91 17.83
C MET A 220 21.91 7.63 17.79
N SER A 221 21.95 6.88 18.90
CA SER A 221 22.58 5.55 18.95
C SER A 221 21.85 4.56 18.04
N ASP A 222 22.55 3.54 17.56
CA ASP A 222 21.95 2.46 16.74
C ASP A 222 20.80 1.78 17.47
N THR A 223 20.92 1.59 18.79
CA THR A 223 19.83 1.00 19.61
C THR A 223 18.59 1.88 19.61
N SER A 224 18.73 3.19 19.82
CA SER A 224 17.61 4.13 19.75
C SER A 224 17.02 4.18 18.35
N ARG A 225 17.85 4.20 17.33
CA ARG A 225 17.43 4.21 15.93
C ARG A 225 16.63 2.96 15.59
N ALA A 226 17.11 1.77 15.99
CA ALA A 226 16.38 0.51 15.76
C ALA A 226 14.99 0.53 16.42
N THR A 227 14.91 1.02 17.67
CA THR A 227 13.64 1.13 18.39
C THR A 227 12.67 2.10 17.72
N VAL A 228 13.13 3.29 17.36
CA VAL A 228 12.29 4.30 16.68
C VAL A 228 11.83 3.80 15.31
N THR A 229 12.73 3.14 14.56
CA THR A 229 12.41 2.54 13.25
C THR A 229 11.32 1.47 13.38
N GLN A 230 11.42 0.60 14.40
CA GLN A 230 10.39 -0.42 14.69
C GLN A 230 9.05 0.21 15.07
N GLN A 231 9.04 1.26 15.91
CA GLN A 231 7.81 1.95 16.30
C GLN A 231 7.14 2.62 15.10
N TYR A 232 7.92 3.24 14.23
CA TYR A 232 7.42 3.83 13.01
C TYR A 232 6.84 2.77 12.06
N ALA A 233 7.50 1.61 11.92
CA ALA A 233 6.98 0.49 11.16
C ALA A 233 5.61 0.01 11.70
N HIS A 234 5.43 -0.04 13.02
CA HIS A 234 4.14 -0.39 13.61
C HIS A 234 3.04 0.66 13.30
N LEU A 235 3.38 1.96 13.35
CA LEU A 235 2.42 3.00 12.93
C LEU A 235 2.01 2.80 11.47
N LEU A 236 2.96 2.57 10.57
CA LEU A 236 2.70 2.33 9.15
C LEU A 236 1.83 1.07 8.94
N TYR A 237 2.06 0.02 9.72
CA TYR A 237 1.20 -1.16 9.70
C TYR A 237 -0.24 -0.83 10.12
N GLN A 238 -0.42 -0.07 11.21
CA GLN A 238 -1.75 0.36 11.69
C GLN A 238 -2.49 1.22 10.65
N THR A 239 -1.75 2.02 9.89
CA THR A 239 -2.29 2.86 8.81
C THR A 239 -2.44 2.11 7.48
N LYS A 240 -2.25 0.78 7.47
CA LYS A 240 -2.35 -0.12 6.32
C LYS A 240 -1.31 0.13 5.21
N GLU A 241 -0.23 0.78 5.53
CA GLU A 241 0.90 1.04 4.63
C GLU A 241 1.90 -0.12 4.72
N TYR A 242 1.42 -1.32 4.37
CA TYR A 242 2.10 -2.57 4.67
C TYR A 242 3.48 -2.72 4.03
N GLY A 243 3.65 -2.22 2.80
CA GLY A 243 4.95 -2.23 2.12
C GLY A 243 5.99 -1.42 2.87
N SER A 244 5.68 -0.14 3.16
CA SER A 244 6.57 0.73 3.93
C SER A 244 6.78 0.23 5.37
N ALA A 245 5.73 -0.30 6.02
CA ALA A 245 5.86 -0.93 7.32
C ALA A 245 6.88 -2.07 7.33
N ALA A 246 6.84 -2.93 6.29
CA ALA A 246 7.76 -4.03 6.12
C ALA A 246 9.20 -3.57 5.86
N GLU A 247 9.39 -2.52 5.05
CA GLU A 247 10.69 -1.93 4.78
C GLU A 247 11.35 -1.38 6.06
N TYR A 248 10.61 -0.61 6.86
CA TYR A 248 11.12 -0.11 8.12
C TYR A 248 11.36 -1.24 9.13
N MET A 249 10.53 -2.28 9.15
CA MET A 249 10.75 -3.44 10.00
C MET A 249 12.00 -4.23 9.59
N SER A 250 12.23 -4.39 8.27
CA SER A 250 13.48 -4.98 7.74
C SER A 250 14.71 -4.15 8.11
N THR A 251 14.60 -2.81 8.03
CA THR A 251 15.65 -1.88 8.47
C THR A 251 15.94 -2.05 9.97
N ALA A 252 14.91 -2.14 10.79
CA ALA A 252 15.06 -2.38 12.23
C ALA A 252 15.74 -3.74 12.50
N SER A 253 15.46 -4.77 11.72
CA SER A 253 16.14 -6.06 11.76
C SER A 253 17.63 -5.93 11.46
N GLN A 254 18.01 -5.19 10.41
CA GLN A 254 19.41 -4.98 10.04
C GLN A 254 20.19 -4.20 11.12
N LEU A 255 19.58 -3.13 11.65
CA LEU A 255 20.16 -2.39 12.79
C LEU A 255 20.33 -3.29 14.00
N SER A 256 19.33 -4.09 14.32
CA SER A 256 19.37 -5.07 15.41
C SER A 256 20.49 -6.10 15.21
N ARG A 257 20.75 -6.55 13.97
CA ARG A 257 21.83 -7.48 13.64
C ARG A 257 23.23 -6.86 13.85
N ARG A 258 23.38 -5.55 13.58
CA ARG A 258 24.64 -4.82 13.89
C ARG A 258 24.86 -4.70 15.40
N ILE A 259 23.81 -4.49 16.19
CA ILE A 259 23.87 -4.31 17.63
C ILE A 259 24.14 -5.62 18.36
N TYR A 260 23.43 -6.69 17.99
CA TYR A 260 23.40 -7.96 18.75
C TYR A 260 24.19 -9.09 18.07
N GLY A 261 24.61 -8.90 16.83
CA GLY A 261 25.33 -9.92 16.05
C GLY A 261 24.41 -10.81 15.21
N LYS A 262 25.05 -11.61 14.34
CA LYS A 262 24.34 -12.46 13.36
C LYS A 262 23.66 -13.69 13.98
N ASP A 263 24.14 -14.11 15.15
CA ASP A 263 23.68 -15.35 15.81
C ASP A 263 22.59 -15.06 16.86
N ASP A 264 22.17 -13.81 17.02
CA ASP A 264 21.07 -13.41 17.91
C ASP A 264 19.71 -13.57 17.22
N GLU A 265 18.71 -14.04 17.97
CA GLU A 265 17.36 -14.28 17.44
C GLU A 265 16.53 -12.99 17.21
N ARG A 266 16.87 -11.88 17.88
CA ARG A 266 16.11 -10.62 17.81
C ARG A 266 16.00 -10.06 16.39
N PRO A 267 17.09 -9.97 15.60
CA PRO A 267 17.03 -9.56 14.19
C PRO A 267 16.12 -10.47 13.36
N THR A 268 16.19 -11.78 13.61
CA THR A 268 15.39 -12.78 12.87
C THR A 268 13.89 -12.62 13.15
N ASN A 269 13.51 -12.31 14.38
CA ASN A 269 12.11 -12.04 14.74
C ASN A 269 11.56 -10.78 14.04
N LEU A 270 12.37 -9.72 13.92
CA LEU A 270 11.99 -8.52 13.17
C LEU A 270 11.90 -8.81 11.66
N MET A 271 12.80 -9.63 11.11
CA MET A 271 12.75 -10.05 9.71
C MET A 271 11.49 -10.89 9.40
N TYR A 272 11.09 -11.76 10.33
CA TYR A 272 9.83 -12.50 10.21
C TYR A 272 8.62 -11.56 10.19
N GLN A 273 8.60 -10.54 11.07
CA GLN A 273 7.53 -9.53 11.08
C GLN A 273 7.52 -8.72 9.76
N ALA A 274 8.67 -8.37 9.21
CA ALA A 274 8.75 -7.74 7.89
C ALA A 274 8.13 -8.62 6.81
N GLY A 275 8.42 -9.92 6.82
CA GLY A 275 7.81 -10.90 5.92
C GLY A 275 6.29 -10.95 6.05
N LEU A 276 5.74 -10.92 7.27
CA LEU A 276 4.29 -10.87 7.50
C LEU A 276 3.67 -9.58 6.95
N TYR A 277 4.32 -8.43 7.14
CA TYR A 277 3.82 -7.15 6.64
C TYR A 277 3.83 -7.12 5.11
N TYR A 278 4.90 -7.60 4.47
CA TYR A 278 4.95 -7.77 3.02
C TYR A 278 3.86 -8.72 2.52
N PHE A 279 3.64 -9.85 3.19
CA PHE A 279 2.59 -10.78 2.83
C PHE A 279 1.20 -10.16 2.87
N ILE A 280 0.87 -9.44 3.95
CA ILE A 280 -0.42 -8.75 4.10
C ILE A 280 -0.57 -7.67 3.01
N GLY A 281 0.51 -6.97 2.67
CA GLY A 281 0.57 -6.01 1.57
C GLY A 281 0.55 -6.63 0.17
N LYS A 282 0.48 -7.97 0.06
CA LYS A 282 0.55 -8.74 -1.20
C LYS A 282 1.88 -8.59 -1.96
N HIS A 283 2.93 -8.15 -1.29
CA HIS A 283 4.31 -8.13 -1.78
C HIS A 283 4.95 -9.50 -1.54
N TYR A 284 4.49 -10.50 -2.29
CA TYR A 284 4.80 -11.90 -2.00
C TYR A 284 6.26 -12.27 -2.23
N GLU A 285 6.96 -11.65 -3.20
CA GLU A 285 8.38 -11.91 -3.45
C GLU A 285 9.25 -11.46 -2.28
N GLU A 286 9.01 -10.25 -1.80
CA GLU A 286 9.71 -9.68 -0.66
C GLU A 286 9.40 -10.48 0.62
N ALA A 287 8.15 -10.90 0.80
CA ALA A 287 7.77 -11.78 1.91
C ALA A 287 8.53 -13.10 1.88
N ILE A 288 8.62 -13.74 0.71
CA ILE A 288 9.37 -15.00 0.52
C ILE A 288 10.86 -14.78 0.79
N SER A 289 11.44 -13.67 0.36
CA SER A 289 12.83 -13.32 0.64
C SER A 289 13.10 -13.19 2.14
N CYS A 290 12.21 -12.50 2.87
CA CYS A 290 12.30 -12.38 4.33
C CYS A 290 12.17 -13.75 5.01
N TYR A 291 11.16 -14.54 4.64
CA TYR A 291 10.94 -15.87 5.22
C TYR A 291 12.10 -16.84 4.94
N ARG A 292 12.76 -16.74 3.79
CA ARG A 292 13.95 -17.53 3.49
C ARG A 292 15.09 -17.21 4.44
N GLN A 293 15.41 -15.94 4.66
CA GLN A 293 16.42 -15.51 5.62
C GLN A 293 16.12 -16.03 7.04
N VAL A 294 14.86 -16.01 7.44
CA VAL A 294 14.39 -16.52 8.73
C VAL A 294 14.56 -18.03 8.83
N THR A 295 14.17 -18.79 7.78
CA THR A 295 14.33 -20.25 7.77
C THR A 295 15.79 -20.66 7.74
N ASP A 296 16.65 -19.93 7.03
CA ASP A 296 18.11 -20.17 6.98
C ASP A 296 18.74 -19.95 8.35
N PHE A 297 18.35 -18.89 9.07
CA PHE A 297 18.79 -18.69 10.44
C PHE A 297 18.40 -19.83 11.37
N TYR A 298 17.14 -20.24 11.37
CA TYR A 298 16.68 -21.34 12.22
C TYR A 298 17.33 -22.68 11.86
N ALA A 299 17.63 -22.92 10.58
CA ALA A 299 18.36 -24.08 10.14
C ALA A 299 19.82 -24.11 10.64
N ALA A 300 20.47 -22.94 10.73
CA ALA A 300 21.82 -22.79 11.26
C ALA A 300 21.89 -22.90 12.81
N HIS A 301 20.76 -22.67 13.51
CA HIS A 301 20.70 -22.66 14.98
C HIS A 301 19.63 -23.66 15.50
N PRO A 302 19.82 -24.98 15.32
CA PRO A 302 18.80 -25.99 15.65
C PRO A 302 18.51 -26.04 17.15
N SER A 303 17.26 -25.93 17.50
CA SER A 303 16.69 -26.14 18.83
C SER A 303 15.20 -26.48 18.68
N ALA A 304 14.59 -27.10 19.71
CA ALA A 304 13.16 -27.41 19.65
C ALA A 304 12.27 -26.18 19.36
N LYS A 305 12.62 -25.03 19.93
CA LYS A 305 11.96 -23.75 19.65
C LYS A 305 12.17 -23.32 18.20
N ASN A 306 13.39 -23.37 17.70
CA ASN A 306 13.73 -22.90 16.37
C ASN A 306 13.17 -23.81 15.27
N GLU A 307 13.12 -25.12 15.49
CA GLU A 307 12.45 -26.03 14.56
C GLU A 307 10.94 -25.76 14.48
N LYS A 308 10.28 -25.42 15.59
CA LYS A 308 8.88 -24.98 15.60
C LYS A 308 8.69 -23.66 14.83
N ASN A 309 9.54 -22.67 15.10
CA ASN A 309 9.48 -21.37 14.42
C ASN A 309 9.75 -21.53 12.91
N LYS A 310 10.69 -22.40 12.52
CA LYS A 310 10.96 -22.73 11.13
C LYS A 310 9.75 -23.37 10.45
N ALA A 311 9.06 -24.31 11.10
CA ALA A 311 7.85 -24.92 10.56
C ALA A 311 6.72 -23.88 10.34
N THR A 312 6.57 -22.95 11.28
CA THR A 312 5.62 -21.81 11.15
C THR A 312 6.01 -20.90 9.99
N CYS A 313 7.28 -20.54 9.89
CA CYS A 313 7.79 -19.69 8.80
C CYS A 313 7.64 -20.35 7.42
N LEU A 314 7.85 -21.67 7.32
CA LEU A 314 7.60 -22.45 6.10
C LEU A 314 6.12 -22.45 5.71
N TYR A 315 5.21 -22.54 6.69
CA TYR A 315 3.78 -22.40 6.46
C TYR A 315 3.43 -21.03 5.83
N ASP A 316 3.97 -19.94 6.39
CA ASP A 316 3.71 -18.59 5.88
C ASP A 316 4.39 -18.34 4.52
N MET A 317 5.58 -18.91 4.30
CA MET A 317 6.24 -18.89 2.99
C MET A 317 5.41 -19.66 1.95
N GLY A 318 4.78 -20.76 2.33
CA GLY A 318 3.81 -21.49 1.52
C GLY A 318 2.60 -20.64 1.15
N ASN A 319 2.07 -19.86 2.11
CA ASN A 319 0.99 -18.89 1.86
C ASN A 319 1.41 -17.83 0.82
N ALA A 320 2.64 -17.33 0.91
CA ALA A 320 3.16 -16.35 -0.04
C ALA A 320 3.34 -16.93 -1.45
N TYR A 321 3.88 -18.15 -1.58
CA TYR A 321 3.94 -18.86 -2.86
C TYR A 321 2.56 -19.16 -3.43
N SER A 322 1.59 -19.52 -2.59
CA SER A 322 0.20 -19.73 -3.01
C SER A 322 -0.43 -18.43 -3.53
N GLY A 323 -0.14 -17.29 -2.87
CA GLY A 323 -0.53 -15.96 -3.33
C GLY A 323 0.00 -15.60 -4.71
N GLN A 324 1.21 -16.05 -5.05
CA GLN A 324 1.81 -15.94 -6.39
C GLN A 324 1.33 -17.02 -7.37
N ARG A 325 0.41 -17.89 -6.98
CA ARG A 325 -0.04 -19.06 -7.74
C ARG A 325 1.08 -20.07 -8.07
N GLN A 326 2.19 -20.06 -7.36
CA GLN A 326 3.28 -21.03 -7.46
C GLN A 326 2.98 -22.25 -6.58
N HIS A 327 1.90 -22.97 -6.92
CA HIS A 327 1.31 -24.01 -6.07
C HIS A 327 2.26 -25.16 -5.79
N GLN A 328 3.16 -25.50 -6.74
CA GLN A 328 4.17 -26.54 -6.52
C GLN A 328 5.17 -26.17 -5.42
N LYS A 329 5.63 -24.93 -5.38
CA LYS A 329 6.53 -24.45 -4.31
C LYS A 329 5.79 -24.31 -2.98
N ALA A 330 4.53 -23.88 -3.01
CA ALA A 330 3.66 -23.84 -1.84
C ALA A 330 3.48 -25.24 -1.25
N LYS A 331 3.22 -26.27 -2.07
CA LYS A 331 3.13 -27.69 -1.66
C LYS A 331 4.36 -28.13 -0.87
N VAL A 332 5.57 -27.85 -1.39
CA VAL A 332 6.82 -28.22 -0.71
C VAL A 332 6.93 -27.58 0.68
N CYS A 333 6.61 -26.29 0.79
CA CYS A 333 6.66 -25.56 2.04
C CYS A 333 5.64 -26.08 3.05
N TYR A 334 4.40 -26.32 2.61
CA TYR A 334 3.35 -26.85 3.49
C TYR A 334 3.66 -28.30 3.92
N ALA A 335 4.16 -29.16 3.04
CA ALA A 335 4.54 -30.52 3.38
C ALA A 335 5.63 -30.57 4.46
N ALA A 336 6.63 -29.69 4.39
CA ALA A 336 7.66 -29.57 5.40
C ALA A 336 7.08 -29.12 6.77
N SER A 337 6.13 -28.16 6.74
CA SER A 337 5.42 -27.73 7.96
C SER A 337 4.56 -28.84 8.55
N VAL A 338 3.82 -29.58 7.71
CA VAL A 338 3.01 -30.75 8.09
C VAL A 338 3.88 -31.81 8.77
N ALA A 339 5.02 -32.14 8.18
CA ALA A 339 5.94 -33.14 8.74
C ALA A 339 6.41 -32.78 10.16
N TYR A 340 6.70 -31.51 10.41
CA TYR A 340 7.07 -31.05 11.75
C TYR A 340 5.90 -31.21 12.73
N TYR A 341 4.72 -30.68 12.39
CA TYR A 341 3.58 -30.70 13.32
C TYR A 341 3.04 -32.11 13.58
N ALA A 342 3.12 -33.03 12.58
CA ALA A 342 2.76 -34.43 12.75
C ALA A 342 3.61 -35.12 13.82
N ALA A 343 4.91 -34.82 13.85
CA ALA A 343 5.83 -35.39 14.84
C ALA A 343 5.59 -34.84 16.28
N HIS A 344 4.82 -33.76 16.43
CA HIS A 344 4.58 -33.10 17.73
C HIS A 344 3.12 -33.14 18.18
N LEU A 345 2.35 -34.10 17.67
CA LEU A 345 0.98 -34.36 18.13
C LEU A 345 0.97 -34.97 19.54
N PRO A 346 -0.04 -34.67 20.39
CA PRO A 346 -1.23 -33.83 20.10
C PRO A 346 -1.06 -32.34 20.38
N ALA A 347 0.09 -31.90 20.88
CA ALA A 347 0.30 -30.49 21.31
C ALA A 347 0.06 -29.46 20.19
N ASP A 348 0.43 -29.77 18.95
CA ASP A 348 0.34 -28.88 17.79
C ASP A 348 -0.82 -29.26 16.83
N SER A 349 -1.85 -29.98 17.30
CA SER A 349 -2.97 -30.46 16.46
C SER A 349 -3.66 -29.36 15.62
N THR A 350 -3.82 -28.17 16.18
CA THR A 350 -4.44 -27.05 15.44
C THR A 350 -3.57 -26.58 14.27
N ASN A 351 -2.25 -26.46 14.47
CA ASN A 351 -1.32 -26.04 13.41
C ASN A 351 -1.16 -27.15 12.36
N TYR A 352 -1.16 -28.40 12.81
CA TYR A 352 -1.17 -29.54 11.91
C TYR A 352 -2.39 -29.53 10.99
N ALA A 353 -3.60 -29.39 11.54
CA ALA A 353 -4.83 -29.34 10.76
C ALA A 353 -4.86 -28.16 9.75
N LYS A 354 -4.38 -26.99 10.16
CA LYS A 354 -4.24 -25.82 9.26
C LYS A 354 -3.25 -26.08 8.14
N ALA A 355 -2.10 -26.66 8.43
CA ALA A 355 -1.07 -26.97 7.44
C ALA A 355 -1.56 -28.04 6.45
N MET A 356 -2.26 -29.07 6.94
CA MET A 356 -2.90 -30.10 6.11
C MET A 356 -3.92 -29.51 5.14
N LEU A 357 -4.79 -28.62 5.61
CA LEU A 357 -5.75 -27.93 4.75
C LEU A 357 -5.05 -27.12 3.65
N ARG A 358 -4.00 -26.38 3.98
CA ARG A 358 -3.24 -25.58 3.00
C ARG A 358 -2.49 -26.47 2.00
N LEU A 359 -1.93 -27.60 2.48
CA LEU A 359 -1.31 -28.60 1.62
C LEU A 359 -2.32 -29.15 0.60
N GLY A 360 -3.50 -29.59 1.07
CA GLY A 360 -4.56 -30.09 0.20
C GLY A 360 -5.03 -29.05 -0.80
N ILE A 361 -5.12 -27.76 -0.43
CA ILE A 361 -5.45 -26.68 -1.37
C ILE A 361 -4.35 -26.52 -2.45
N ALA A 362 -3.07 -26.57 -2.08
CA ALA A 362 -1.98 -26.48 -3.04
C ALA A 362 -1.96 -27.67 -4.01
N GLU A 363 -2.20 -28.87 -3.52
CA GLU A 363 -2.31 -30.10 -4.29
C GLU A 363 -3.47 -30.04 -5.30
N LYS A 364 -4.64 -29.56 -4.86
CA LYS A 364 -5.78 -29.33 -5.76
C LYS A 364 -5.40 -28.47 -6.96
N PHE A 365 -4.70 -27.35 -6.74
CA PHE A 365 -4.30 -26.46 -7.83
C PHE A 365 -3.12 -26.98 -8.66
N ASN A 366 -2.38 -27.99 -8.17
CA ASN A 366 -1.39 -28.73 -8.95
C ASN A 366 -1.98 -29.88 -9.77
N GLY A 367 -3.24 -30.24 -9.53
CA GLY A 367 -3.88 -31.42 -10.14
C GLY A 367 -3.65 -32.73 -9.38
N ASP A 368 -3.05 -32.70 -8.20
CA ASP A 368 -2.80 -33.85 -7.32
C ASP A 368 -4.06 -34.14 -6.48
N TYR A 369 -5.15 -34.50 -7.16
CA TYR A 369 -6.50 -34.54 -6.54
C TYR A 369 -6.67 -35.64 -5.50
N ASP A 370 -6.03 -36.80 -5.67
CA ASP A 370 -6.17 -37.92 -4.73
C ASP A 370 -5.55 -37.59 -3.38
N GLU A 371 -4.34 -37.05 -3.37
CA GLU A 371 -3.64 -36.56 -2.19
C GLU A 371 -4.42 -35.41 -1.54
N SER A 372 -4.88 -34.48 -2.35
CA SER A 372 -5.71 -33.36 -1.89
C SER A 372 -6.94 -33.82 -1.12
N ILE A 373 -7.67 -34.81 -1.63
CA ILE A 373 -8.88 -35.37 -0.99
C ILE A 373 -8.52 -35.98 0.37
N VAL A 374 -7.42 -36.72 0.47
CA VAL A 374 -6.95 -37.33 1.71
C VAL A 374 -6.64 -36.25 2.75
N HIS A 375 -5.84 -35.25 2.39
CA HIS A 375 -5.42 -34.21 3.30
C HIS A 375 -6.58 -33.32 3.76
N HIS A 376 -7.54 -33.00 2.88
CA HIS A 376 -8.75 -32.27 3.28
C HIS A 376 -9.60 -33.09 4.28
N ARG A 377 -9.81 -34.38 4.06
CA ARG A 377 -10.59 -35.24 4.98
C ARG A 377 -9.94 -35.34 6.34
N GLU A 378 -8.62 -35.48 6.40
CA GLU A 378 -7.87 -35.49 7.65
C GLU A 378 -7.98 -34.16 8.39
N ALA A 379 -7.83 -33.03 7.67
CA ALA A 379 -8.01 -31.71 8.26
C ALA A 379 -9.43 -31.51 8.82
N ILE A 380 -10.48 -31.96 8.11
CA ILE A 380 -11.88 -31.88 8.55
C ILE A 380 -12.06 -32.67 9.86
N ALA A 381 -11.60 -33.93 9.91
CA ALA A 381 -11.72 -34.77 11.11
C ALA A 381 -11.00 -34.13 12.33
N LEU A 382 -9.85 -33.53 12.12
CA LEU A 382 -9.11 -32.83 13.16
C LEU A 382 -9.82 -31.55 13.62
N PHE A 383 -10.34 -30.73 12.72
CA PHE A 383 -11.08 -29.51 13.07
C PHE A 383 -12.37 -29.86 13.83
N GLU A 384 -13.04 -30.93 13.47
CA GLU A 384 -14.22 -31.42 14.18
C GLU A 384 -13.84 -31.84 15.62
N LYS A 385 -12.80 -32.64 15.78
CA LYS A 385 -12.28 -33.09 17.10
C LYS A 385 -11.85 -31.88 17.97
N LEU A 386 -11.33 -30.83 17.35
CA LEU A 386 -10.87 -29.61 18.03
C LEU A 386 -12.00 -28.58 18.24
N ASN A 387 -13.23 -28.89 17.86
CA ASN A 387 -14.39 -27.98 17.89
C ASN A 387 -14.13 -26.64 17.15
N LYS A 388 -13.41 -26.71 15.99
CA LYS A 388 -13.09 -25.57 15.11
C LYS A 388 -14.07 -25.53 13.93
N LEU A 389 -15.31 -25.14 14.20
CA LEU A 389 -16.42 -25.25 13.25
C LEU A 389 -16.18 -24.44 11.96
N GLN A 390 -15.67 -23.23 12.07
CA GLN A 390 -15.43 -22.37 10.90
C GLN A 390 -14.34 -22.97 9.99
N GLU A 391 -13.24 -23.40 10.56
CA GLU A 391 -12.13 -24.03 9.83
C GLU A 391 -12.57 -25.36 9.19
N ARG A 392 -13.40 -26.17 9.89
CA ARG A 392 -14.01 -27.37 9.34
C ARG A 392 -14.86 -27.04 8.11
N ASN A 393 -15.79 -26.09 8.22
CA ASN A 393 -16.68 -25.71 7.11
C ASN A 393 -15.88 -25.21 5.89
N ASN A 394 -14.82 -24.44 6.11
CA ASN A 394 -13.91 -24.00 5.03
C ASN A 394 -13.19 -25.18 4.36
N ALA A 395 -12.80 -26.19 5.14
CA ALA A 395 -12.17 -27.38 4.64
C ALA A 395 -13.15 -28.27 3.85
N GLU A 396 -14.40 -28.45 4.31
CA GLU A 396 -15.47 -29.14 3.60
C GLU A 396 -15.76 -28.47 2.24
N LEU A 397 -15.87 -27.13 2.19
CA LEU A 397 -16.06 -26.39 0.95
C LEU A 397 -14.86 -26.55 -0.01
N SER A 398 -13.63 -26.55 0.52
CA SER A 398 -12.42 -26.74 -0.29
C SER A 398 -12.35 -28.18 -0.83
N LEU A 399 -12.74 -29.18 -0.03
CA LEU A 399 -12.83 -30.57 -0.45
C LEU A 399 -13.88 -30.77 -1.57
N ARG A 400 -15.07 -30.16 -1.40
CA ARG A 400 -16.09 -30.15 -2.45
C ARG A 400 -15.54 -29.59 -3.76
N ASN A 401 -14.88 -28.45 -3.71
CA ASN A 401 -14.25 -27.86 -4.88
C ASN A 401 -13.18 -28.80 -5.49
N CYS A 402 -12.44 -29.58 -4.66
CA CYS A 402 -11.49 -30.56 -5.16
C CYS A 402 -12.18 -31.65 -6.02
N TYR A 403 -13.34 -32.18 -5.59
CA TYR A 403 -14.11 -33.13 -6.40
C TYR A 403 -14.57 -32.52 -7.71
N ILE A 404 -15.01 -31.25 -7.72
CA ILE A 404 -15.42 -30.52 -8.93
C ILE A 404 -14.25 -30.35 -9.90
N TYR A 405 -13.11 -29.90 -9.40
CA TYR A 405 -11.88 -29.73 -10.22
C TYR A 405 -11.35 -31.07 -10.78
N ALA A 406 -11.53 -32.14 -10.03
CA ALA A 406 -11.18 -33.50 -10.45
C ALA A 406 -12.20 -34.12 -11.43
N HIS A 407 -13.27 -33.41 -11.78
CA HIS A 407 -14.42 -33.93 -12.55
C HIS A 407 -15.02 -35.21 -11.97
N ARG A 408 -15.08 -35.31 -10.63
CA ARG A 408 -15.62 -36.48 -9.89
C ARG A 408 -16.97 -36.12 -9.27
N PRO A 409 -17.88 -37.10 -9.08
CA PRO A 409 -19.15 -36.85 -8.41
C PRO A 409 -18.91 -36.40 -6.96
N VAL A 410 -19.55 -35.30 -6.58
CA VAL A 410 -19.45 -34.75 -5.21
C VAL A 410 -20.20 -35.68 -4.24
N PRO A 411 -19.56 -36.18 -3.17
CA PRO A 411 -20.21 -36.98 -2.13
C PRO A 411 -21.45 -36.30 -1.52
N ALA A 412 -22.42 -37.10 -1.05
CA ALA A 412 -23.71 -36.58 -0.57
C ALA A 412 -23.57 -35.62 0.63
N ASP A 413 -22.63 -35.90 1.51
CA ASP A 413 -22.29 -35.10 2.70
C ASP A 413 -21.66 -33.74 2.39
N LEU A 414 -21.19 -33.53 1.16
CA LEU A 414 -20.54 -32.32 0.68
C LEU A 414 -21.38 -31.56 -0.38
N ARG A 415 -22.64 -31.96 -0.60
CA ARG A 415 -23.53 -31.25 -1.52
C ARG A 415 -24.02 -29.93 -0.91
N ASP A 416 -24.35 -28.96 -1.78
CA ASP A 416 -24.71 -27.60 -1.38
C ASP A 416 -25.87 -27.52 -0.39
N ASP A 417 -26.88 -28.38 -0.55
CA ASP A 417 -28.03 -28.46 0.34
C ASP A 417 -27.64 -28.91 1.75
N ALA A 418 -26.81 -29.94 1.88
CA ALA A 418 -26.37 -30.44 3.18
C ALA A 418 -25.41 -29.48 3.92
N LEU A 419 -24.59 -28.71 3.17
CA LEU A 419 -23.70 -27.69 3.75
C LEU A 419 -24.47 -26.42 4.14
N LYS A 420 -25.46 -26.02 3.36
CA LYS A 420 -26.30 -24.83 3.61
C LYS A 420 -27.11 -24.95 4.89
N GLU A 421 -27.77 -26.07 5.14
CA GLU A 421 -28.61 -26.22 6.33
C GLU A 421 -27.85 -26.17 7.66
N ARG A 422 -26.60 -26.70 7.70
CA ARG A 422 -25.78 -26.69 8.92
C ARG A 422 -25.18 -25.33 9.24
N THR A 423 -24.87 -24.53 8.24
CA THR A 423 -24.09 -23.29 8.42
C THR A 423 -24.93 -22.01 8.45
N GLU A 424 -26.17 -22.07 7.98
CA GLU A 424 -26.99 -20.87 7.77
C GLU A 424 -27.35 -20.18 9.10
N ALA A 425 -27.78 -20.93 10.12
CA ALA A 425 -28.13 -20.33 11.43
C ALA A 425 -26.91 -19.73 12.15
N GLU A 426 -25.77 -20.42 12.10
CA GLU A 426 -24.50 -19.95 12.68
C GLU A 426 -23.97 -18.72 11.92
N ARG A 427 -24.09 -18.73 10.60
CA ARG A 427 -23.72 -17.62 9.73
C ARG A 427 -24.57 -16.38 10.02
N MET A 428 -25.89 -16.55 10.11
CA MET A 428 -26.82 -15.45 10.43
C MET A 428 -26.54 -14.85 11.81
N ALA A 429 -26.33 -15.67 12.82
CA ALA A 429 -25.98 -15.20 14.16
C ALA A 429 -24.63 -14.44 14.18
N THR A 430 -23.66 -14.88 13.38
CA THR A 430 -22.37 -14.18 13.25
C THR A 430 -22.53 -12.83 12.55
N LEU A 431 -23.33 -12.77 11.49
CA LEU A 431 -23.62 -11.52 10.78
C LEU A 431 -24.33 -10.53 11.70
N ASP A 432 -25.33 -10.99 12.48
CA ASP A 432 -26.05 -10.13 13.43
C ASP A 432 -25.11 -9.57 14.51
N ARG A 433 -24.18 -10.38 15.02
CA ARG A 433 -23.18 -9.91 15.98
C ARG A 433 -22.27 -8.85 15.35
N ILE A 434 -21.75 -9.07 14.15
CA ILE A 434 -20.89 -8.09 13.44
C ILE A 434 -21.65 -6.80 13.17
N ILE A 435 -22.91 -6.88 12.73
CA ILE A 435 -23.77 -5.71 12.49
C ILE A 435 -23.93 -4.90 13.78
N ASN A 436 -24.32 -5.56 14.88
CA ASN A 436 -24.53 -4.89 16.17
C ASN A 436 -23.27 -4.26 16.73
N GLU A 437 -22.12 -4.97 16.70
CA GLU A 437 -20.83 -4.46 17.12
C GLU A 437 -20.39 -3.25 16.27
N THR A 438 -20.57 -3.32 14.95
CA THR A 438 -20.18 -2.23 14.05
C THR A 438 -21.08 -1.02 14.23
N LEU A 439 -22.41 -1.20 14.35
CA LEU A 439 -23.35 -0.11 14.60
C LEU A 439 -23.08 0.60 15.92
N SER A 440 -22.80 -0.16 17.00
CA SER A 440 -22.50 0.42 18.31
C SER A 440 -21.24 1.30 18.30
N ASN A 441 -20.26 0.98 17.44
CA ASN A 441 -18.98 1.70 17.35
C ASN A 441 -18.96 2.76 16.23
N LEU A 442 -19.98 2.85 15.39
CA LEU A 442 -19.95 3.62 14.15
C LEU A 442 -19.66 5.12 14.37
N SER A 443 -20.34 5.75 15.36
CA SER A 443 -20.13 7.16 15.69
C SER A 443 -18.75 7.42 16.28
N SER A 444 -18.28 6.53 17.12
CA SER A 444 -16.93 6.59 17.72
C SER A 444 -15.85 6.42 16.66
N THR A 445 -16.04 5.51 15.71
CA THR A 445 -15.12 5.30 14.59
C THR A 445 -14.93 6.57 13.76
N LYS A 446 -16.03 7.26 13.41
CA LYS A 446 -15.97 8.53 12.68
C LYS A 446 -15.21 9.60 13.46
N LYS A 447 -15.48 9.71 14.76
CA LYS A 447 -14.92 10.73 15.64
C LYS A 447 -13.44 10.52 15.93
N TYR A 448 -13.01 9.28 16.21
CA TYR A 448 -11.68 8.99 16.76
C TYR A 448 -10.72 8.32 15.76
N LEU A 449 -11.24 7.52 14.81
CA LEU A 449 -10.42 6.79 13.84
C LEU A 449 -10.40 7.42 12.45
N GLY A 450 -11.19 8.49 12.25
CA GLY A 450 -11.21 9.24 11.00
C GLY A 450 -12.11 8.65 9.91
N GLN A 451 -12.16 9.38 8.80
CA GLN A 451 -13.14 9.20 7.73
C GLN A 451 -12.98 7.89 6.95
N LEU A 452 -11.73 7.47 6.72
CA LEU A 452 -11.45 6.22 5.99
C LEU A 452 -11.88 4.98 6.81
N SER A 453 -11.61 4.99 8.12
CA SER A 453 -12.05 3.92 9.03
C SER A 453 -13.57 3.85 9.14
N TYR A 454 -14.23 5.00 9.13
CA TYR A 454 -15.68 5.07 9.10
C TYR A 454 -16.25 4.50 7.79
N ALA A 455 -15.65 4.82 6.64
CA ALA A 455 -16.01 4.23 5.36
C ALA A 455 -15.88 2.69 5.40
N HIS A 456 -14.79 2.14 5.95
CA HIS A 456 -14.64 0.69 6.08
C HIS A 456 -15.72 0.05 6.98
N SER A 457 -16.13 0.73 8.05
CA SER A 457 -17.25 0.26 8.88
C SER A 457 -18.57 0.22 8.10
N LEU A 458 -18.83 1.23 7.26
CA LEU A 458 -19.99 1.25 6.37
C LEU A 458 -19.95 0.11 5.34
N SER A 459 -18.78 -0.14 4.73
CA SER A 459 -18.59 -1.27 3.81
C SER A 459 -18.83 -2.62 4.49
N THR A 460 -18.34 -2.79 5.73
CA THR A 460 -18.58 -4.00 6.53
C THR A 460 -20.07 -4.21 6.77
N LEU A 461 -20.79 -3.16 7.17
CA LEU A 461 -22.25 -3.21 7.36
C LEU A 461 -22.98 -3.58 6.07
N ALA A 462 -22.66 -2.87 4.97
CA ALA A 462 -23.25 -3.12 3.67
C ALA A 462 -23.02 -4.57 3.21
N GLY A 463 -21.81 -5.09 3.41
CA GLY A 463 -21.47 -6.48 3.12
C GLY A 463 -22.26 -7.48 3.95
N CYS A 464 -22.40 -7.25 5.26
CA CYS A 464 -23.19 -8.11 6.15
C CYS A 464 -24.68 -8.10 5.77
N TYR A 465 -25.27 -6.94 5.50
CA TYR A 465 -26.65 -6.85 5.03
C TYR A 465 -26.85 -7.51 3.68
N SER A 466 -25.90 -7.35 2.75
CA SER A 466 -25.94 -8.03 1.44
C SER A 466 -25.92 -9.55 1.59
N LEU A 467 -25.07 -10.09 2.48
CA LEU A 467 -25.02 -11.52 2.78
C LEU A 467 -26.32 -12.04 3.43
N LYS A 468 -27.07 -11.18 4.11
CA LYS A 468 -28.42 -11.47 4.61
C LYS A 468 -29.52 -11.25 3.56
N GLN A 469 -29.16 -10.82 2.36
CA GLN A 469 -30.09 -10.43 1.29
C GLN A 469 -31.00 -9.23 1.67
N ASP A 470 -30.62 -8.47 2.68
CA ASP A 470 -31.26 -7.24 3.09
C ASP A 470 -30.70 -6.06 2.29
N TYR A 471 -31.13 -5.96 1.03
CA TYR A 471 -30.67 -4.91 0.12
C TYR A 471 -31.23 -3.53 0.47
N GLY A 472 -32.31 -3.46 1.25
CA GLY A 472 -32.90 -2.23 1.75
C GLY A 472 -31.93 -1.47 2.67
N ASP A 473 -31.23 -2.18 3.53
CA ASP A 473 -30.20 -1.64 4.40
C ASP A 473 -28.80 -1.63 3.77
N ALA A 474 -28.49 -2.57 2.87
CA ALA A 474 -27.18 -2.67 2.21
C ALA A 474 -26.91 -1.49 1.27
N VAL A 475 -27.83 -1.18 0.37
CA VAL A 475 -27.63 -0.20 -0.72
C VAL A 475 -27.37 1.22 -0.19
N PRO A 476 -28.14 1.76 0.76
CA PRO A 476 -27.83 3.07 1.33
C PRO A 476 -26.44 3.14 2.02
N ARG A 477 -25.99 2.02 2.61
CA ARG A 477 -24.65 1.94 3.23
C ARG A 477 -23.54 1.96 2.17
N PHE A 478 -23.75 1.34 1.00
CA PHE A 478 -22.80 1.44 -0.12
C PHE A 478 -22.75 2.86 -0.71
N GLU A 479 -23.87 3.56 -0.85
CA GLU A 479 -23.88 4.97 -1.28
C GLU A 479 -23.10 5.85 -0.29
N GLU A 480 -23.35 5.70 1.03
CA GLU A 480 -22.64 6.43 2.07
C GLU A 480 -21.15 6.05 2.10
N TYR A 481 -20.83 4.76 1.97
CA TYR A 481 -19.44 4.29 1.88
C TYR A 481 -18.68 4.97 0.74
N MET A 482 -19.24 5.01 -0.47
CA MET A 482 -18.59 5.64 -1.63
C MET A 482 -18.31 7.13 -1.39
N LYS A 483 -19.24 7.84 -0.75
CA LYS A 483 -19.07 9.25 -0.38
C LYS A 483 -17.94 9.44 0.64
N GLU A 484 -17.96 8.67 1.73
CA GLU A 484 -16.99 8.80 2.82
C GLU A 484 -15.61 8.28 2.41
N LEU A 485 -15.55 7.23 1.56
CA LEU A 485 -14.30 6.72 0.98
C LEU A 485 -13.60 7.80 0.16
N ARG A 486 -14.32 8.47 -0.77
CA ARG A 486 -13.74 9.57 -1.55
C ARG A 486 -13.16 10.66 -0.67
N ALA A 487 -13.90 11.07 0.34
CA ALA A 487 -13.45 12.10 1.27
C ALA A 487 -12.24 11.64 2.12
N GLY A 488 -12.23 10.37 2.55
CA GLY A 488 -11.10 9.76 3.26
C GLY A 488 -9.84 9.65 2.40
N LEU A 489 -9.98 9.19 1.15
CA LEU A 489 -8.87 9.10 0.19
C LEU A 489 -8.30 10.48 -0.16
N ARG A 490 -9.13 11.52 -0.27
CA ARG A 490 -8.67 12.92 -0.45
C ARG A 490 -7.66 13.34 0.61
N THR A 491 -7.95 12.99 1.85
CA THR A 491 -7.09 13.34 2.99
C THR A 491 -5.86 12.44 3.04
N SER A 492 -6.04 11.13 2.89
CA SER A 492 -4.98 10.14 3.01
C SER A 492 -3.96 10.23 1.87
N PHE A 493 -4.41 10.32 0.62
CA PHE A 493 -3.53 10.34 -0.56
C PHE A 493 -2.61 11.57 -0.65
N ARG A 494 -2.94 12.66 0.04
CA ARG A 494 -2.07 13.85 0.12
C ARG A 494 -0.71 13.54 0.76
N LEU A 495 -0.69 12.57 1.67
CA LEU A 495 0.46 12.27 2.51
C LEU A 495 1.14 10.95 2.15
N GLN A 496 0.61 10.23 1.18
CA GLN A 496 1.09 8.92 0.76
C GLN A 496 1.93 9.01 -0.51
N SER A 497 3.00 8.21 -0.59
CA SER A 497 3.74 7.93 -1.83
C SER A 497 2.86 7.17 -2.83
N ALA A 498 3.29 7.03 -4.07
CA ALA A 498 2.57 6.26 -5.08
C ALA A 498 2.36 4.80 -4.65
N ASN A 499 3.36 4.16 -4.03
CA ASN A 499 3.27 2.79 -3.51
C ASN A 499 2.28 2.67 -2.34
N GLU A 500 2.30 3.62 -1.42
CA GLU A 500 1.35 3.66 -0.30
C GLU A 500 -0.09 3.87 -0.78
N ARG A 501 -0.30 4.74 -1.78
CA ARG A 501 -1.62 4.90 -2.42
C ARG A 501 -2.10 3.62 -3.07
N MET A 502 -1.19 2.91 -3.75
CA MET A 502 -1.50 1.61 -4.35
C MET A 502 -1.91 0.58 -3.29
N ALA A 503 -1.18 0.51 -2.17
CA ALA A 503 -1.49 -0.38 -1.05
C ALA A 503 -2.84 -0.03 -0.41
N THR A 504 -3.09 1.26 -0.14
CA THR A 504 -4.37 1.73 0.39
C THR A 504 -5.51 1.37 -0.57
N TRP A 505 -5.35 1.64 -1.85
CA TRP A 505 -6.36 1.33 -2.86
C TRP A 505 -6.60 -0.18 -3.01
N SER A 506 -5.55 -1.01 -2.98
CA SER A 506 -5.70 -2.47 -3.07
C SER A 506 -6.51 -3.06 -1.91
N GLY A 507 -6.53 -2.40 -0.76
CA GLY A 507 -7.39 -2.75 0.38
C GLY A 507 -8.88 -2.59 0.09
N GLU A 508 -9.26 -1.76 -0.87
CA GLU A 508 -10.66 -1.49 -1.23
C GLU A 508 -11.24 -2.50 -2.23
N HIS A 509 -10.43 -3.39 -2.81
CA HIS A 509 -10.86 -4.34 -3.84
C HIS A 509 -12.08 -5.18 -3.43
N THR A 510 -12.08 -5.68 -2.19
CA THR A 510 -13.20 -6.49 -1.68
C THR A 510 -14.49 -5.70 -1.62
N SER A 511 -14.46 -4.47 -1.12
CA SER A 511 -15.62 -3.59 -1.06
C SER A 511 -16.13 -3.21 -2.44
N MET A 512 -15.22 -2.93 -3.38
CA MET A 512 -15.57 -2.65 -4.78
C MET A 512 -16.20 -3.85 -5.45
N GLN A 513 -15.73 -5.07 -5.14
CA GLN A 513 -16.32 -6.29 -5.67
C GLN A 513 -17.72 -6.54 -5.09
N GLN A 514 -17.93 -6.34 -3.80
CA GLN A 514 -19.26 -6.44 -3.17
C GLN A 514 -20.29 -5.50 -3.83
N ILE A 515 -19.89 -4.27 -4.14
CA ILE A 515 -20.73 -3.29 -4.87
C ILE A 515 -21.17 -3.88 -6.23
N LYS A 516 -20.23 -4.46 -6.98
CA LYS A 516 -20.51 -5.09 -8.28
C LYS A 516 -21.42 -6.30 -8.17
N ASP A 517 -21.23 -7.14 -7.15
CA ASP A 517 -22.02 -8.37 -6.93
C ASP A 517 -23.47 -8.03 -6.53
N VAL A 518 -23.67 -7.01 -5.70
CA VAL A 518 -25.02 -6.54 -5.35
C VAL A 518 -25.70 -5.91 -6.57
N LEU A 519 -24.98 -5.13 -7.40
CA LEU A 519 -25.54 -4.61 -8.64
C LEU A 519 -25.94 -5.77 -9.59
N LEU A 520 -25.12 -6.80 -9.71
CA LEU A 520 -25.45 -7.97 -10.54
C LEU A 520 -26.73 -8.64 -10.05
N THR A 521 -26.88 -8.82 -8.74
CA THR A 521 -28.11 -9.41 -8.16
C THR A 521 -29.35 -8.56 -8.40
N LEU A 522 -29.22 -7.23 -8.39
CA LEU A 522 -30.31 -6.29 -8.58
C LEU A 522 -30.54 -5.91 -10.05
N SER A 523 -29.69 -6.36 -10.99
CA SER A 523 -29.69 -5.90 -12.38
C SER A 523 -31.01 -6.14 -13.12
N ASP A 524 -31.69 -7.24 -12.81
CA ASP A 524 -32.99 -7.61 -13.40
C ASP A 524 -34.22 -7.09 -12.59
N SER A 525 -33.94 -6.41 -11.45
CA SER A 525 -34.99 -5.85 -10.61
C SER A 525 -35.53 -4.53 -11.15
N THR A 526 -36.84 -4.30 -11.00
CA THR A 526 -37.51 -3.01 -11.28
C THR A 526 -37.50 -2.08 -10.06
N SER A 527 -36.90 -2.50 -8.96
CA SER A 527 -36.83 -1.76 -7.70
C SER A 527 -36.00 -0.48 -7.83
N ALA A 528 -36.38 0.54 -7.06
CA ALA A 528 -35.58 1.78 -6.90
C ALA A 528 -34.15 1.51 -6.40
N LEU A 529 -33.93 0.39 -5.70
CA LEU A 529 -32.61 -0.04 -5.24
C LEU A 529 -31.64 -0.33 -6.39
N ARG A 530 -32.15 -0.80 -7.55
CA ARG A 530 -31.33 -1.03 -8.76
C ARG A 530 -30.65 0.28 -9.22
N SER A 531 -31.41 1.36 -9.36
CA SER A 531 -30.86 2.65 -9.81
C SER A 531 -29.97 3.31 -8.76
N GLN A 532 -30.23 3.09 -7.46
CA GLN A 532 -29.33 3.53 -6.38
C GLN A 532 -28.02 2.75 -6.46
N MET A 533 -28.08 1.43 -6.61
CA MET A 533 -26.89 0.61 -6.72
C MET A 533 -26.10 0.90 -7.99
N ALA A 534 -26.78 1.17 -9.12
CA ALA A 534 -26.14 1.61 -10.36
C ALA A 534 -25.36 2.93 -10.14
N ALA A 535 -25.90 3.89 -9.39
CA ALA A 535 -25.22 5.13 -9.04
C ALA A 535 -23.97 4.89 -8.18
N ALA A 536 -24.08 4.07 -7.13
CA ALA A 536 -22.93 3.70 -6.29
C ALA A 536 -21.84 2.95 -7.11
N THR A 537 -22.27 2.08 -8.04
CA THR A 537 -21.33 1.35 -8.91
C THR A 537 -20.70 2.26 -9.96
N TYR A 538 -21.43 3.24 -10.48
CA TYR A 538 -20.86 4.26 -11.38
C TYR A 538 -19.76 5.04 -10.65
N ASP A 539 -20.02 5.46 -9.43
CA ASP A 539 -19.04 6.12 -8.57
C ASP A 539 -17.81 5.23 -8.27
N ALA A 540 -18.04 3.94 -8.05
CA ALA A 540 -16.94 2.97 -7.86
C ALA A 540 -16.10 2.84 -9.15
N ALA A 541 -16.73 2.82 -10.32
CA ALA A 541 -16.05 2.81 -11.62
C ALA A 541 -15.22 4.06 -11.85
N LEU A 542 -15.79 5.24 -11.59
CA LEU A 542 -15.06 6.50 -11.70
C LEU A 542 -13.84 6.53 -10.77
N LEU A 543 -14.00 6.02 -9.55
CA LEU A 543 -12.92 6.02 -8.57
C LEU A 543 -11.83 4.99 -8.91
N SER A 544 -12.20 3.77 -9.33
CA SER A 544 -11.24 2.68 -9.63
C SER A 544 -10.46 2.93 -10.90
N LYS A 545 -11.11 3.37 -11.98
CA LYS A 545 -10.44 3.53 -13.29
C LYS A 545 -9.43 4.66 -13.27
N GLY A 546 -8.17 4.30 -13.23
CA GLY A 546 -7.05 5.22 -13.34
C GLY A 546 -6.79 6.10 -12.10
N ILE A 547 -7.30 5.73 -10.92
CA ILE A 547 -7.11 6.51 -9.68
C ILE A 547 -5.62 6.78 -9.39
N LEU A 548 -4.77 5.77 -9.50
CA LEU A 548 -3.34 5.89 -9.24
C LEU A 548 -2.60 6.64 -10.34
N LEU A 549 -3.02 6.44 -11.59
CA LEU A 549 -2.54 7.13 -12.78
C LEU A 549 -2.76 8.63 -12.65
N ASN A 550 -4.00 9.03 -12.43
CA ASN A 550 -4.37 10.44 -12.38
C ASN A 550 -3.79 11.15 -11.15
N SER A 551 -3.62 10.46 -10.03
CA SER A 551 -2.97 11.06 -8.86
C SER A 551 -1.52 11.46 -9.10
N SER A 552 -0.75 10.68 -9.86
CA SER A 552 0.62 11.02 -10.25
C SER A 552 0.68 12.20 -11.22
N ILE A 553 -0.21 12.21 -12.22
CA ILE A 553 -0.31 13.27 -13.22
C ILE A 553 -0.65 14.62 -12.56
N GLU A 554 -1.63 14.64 -11.69
CA GLU A 554 -2.08 15.88 -11.05
C GLU A 554 -1.00 16.49 -10.13
N PHE A 555 -0.29 15.66 -9.36
CA PHE A 555 0.82 16.15 -8.54
C PHE A 555 1.89 16.86 -9.37
N SER A 556 2.28 16.24 -10.47
CA SER A 556 3.23 16.83 -11.42
C SER A 556 2.76 18.16 -12.03
N LYS A 557 1.46 18.28 -12.36
CA LYS A 557 0.86 19.52 -12.88
C LYS A 557 0.88 20.63 -11.85
N VAL A 558 0.54 20.33 -10.59
CA VAL A 558 0.56 21.32 -9.50
C VAL A 558 1.95 21.90 -9.30
N LEU A 559 2.98 21.07 -9.28
CA LEU A 559 4.37 21.52 -9.14
C LEU A 559 4.81 22.39 -10.32
N ALA A 560 4.46 21.99 -11.55
CA ALA A 560 4.77 22.79 -12.74
C ALA A 560 4.08 24.15 -12.74
N ALA A 561 2.83 24.21 -12.31
CA ALA A 561 2.05 25.46 -12.25
C ALA A 561 2.62 26.44 -11.21
N LYS A 562 3.19 25.95 -10.11
CA LYS A 562 3.87 26.80 -9.10
C LYS A 562 5.14 27.45 -9.60
N GLY A 563 5.80 26.89 -10.61
CA GLY A 563 7.06 27.41 -11.13
C GLY A 563 8.22 27.35 -10.13
N ASP A 564 8.08 26.64 -9.03
CA ASP A 564 9.13 26.48 -8.03
C ASP A 564 10.11 25.37 -8.46
N ALA A 565 11.30 25.80 -8.89
CA ALA A 565 12.35 24.91 -9.36
C ALA A 565 12.81 23.93 -8.27
N SER A 566 12.80 24.33 -7.00
CA SER A 566 13.23 23.49 -5.87
C SER A 566 12.23 22.34 -5.63
N LEU A 567 10.93 22.63 -5.64
CA LEU A 567 9.89 21.62 -5.51
C LEU A 567 9.85 20.66 -6.72
N THR A 568 10.08 21.21 -7.92
CA THR A 568 10.13 20.42 -9.15
C THR A 568 11.31 19.45 -9.14
N GLU A 569 12.49 19.91 -8.73
CA GLU A 569 13.68 19.08 -8.61
C GLU A 569 13.51 18.04 -7.49
N ALA A 570 12.98 18.41 -6.33
CA ALA A 570 12.70 17.46 -5.25
C ALA A 570 11.74 16.35 -5.68
N TYR A 571 10.72 16.68 -6.48
CA TYR A 571 9.83 15.66 -7.05
C TYR A 571 10.52 14.78 -8.07
N ALA A 572 11.31 15.37 -8.96
CA ALA A 572 12.09 14.61 -9.94
C ALA A 572 13.09 13.68 -9.26
N GLU A 573 13.73 14.11 -8.16
CA GLU A 573 14.61 13.29 -7.35
C GLU A 573 13.84 12.15 -6.68
N ALA A 574 12.68 12.43 -6.08
CA ALA A 574 11.84 11.40 -5.48
C ALA A 574 11.44 10.31 -6.50
N ARG A 575 11.09 10.71 -7.72
CA ARG A 575 10.76 9.77 -8.80
C ARG A 575 11.97 8.96 -9.26
N ARG A 576 13.15 9.56 -9.38
CA ARG A 576 14.39 8.84 -9.69
C ARG A 576 14.74 7.82 -8.62
N ASN A 577 14.54 8.19 -7.35
CA ASN A 577 14.75 7.29 -6.22
C ASN A 577 13.78 6.11 -6.28
N GLU A 578 12.48 6.32 -6.54
CA GLU A 578 11.49 5.25 -6.72
C GLU A 578 11.89 4.29 -7.85
N ALA A 579 12.28 4.83 -9.02
CA ALA A 579 12.72 4.01 -10.15
C ALA A 579 13.98 3.20 -9.81
N THR A 580 14.92 3.80 -9.07
CA THR A 580 16.15 3.12 -8.63
C THR A 580 15.86 2.04 -7.60
N ILE A 581 14.98 2.31 -6.62
CA ILE A 581 14.52 1.33 -5.63
C ILE A 581 13.84 0.15 -6.32
N ALA A 582 12.94 0.41 -7.27
CA ALA A 582 12.25 -0.63 -8.02
C ALA A 582 13.24 -1.53 -8.80
N ARG A 583 14.24 -0.93 -9.44
CA ARG A 583 15.30 -1.67 -10.14
C ARG A 583 16.15 -2.50 -9.18
N LEU A 584 16.64 -1.90 -8.10
CA LEU A 584 17.46 -2.59 -7.10
C LEU A 584 16.72 -3.76 -6.46
N ARG A 585 15.43 -3.63 -6.18
CA ARG A 585 14.61 -4.74 -5.66
C ARG A 585 14.58 -5.97 -6.56
N GLN A 586 14.73 -5.80 -7.87
CA GLN A 586 14.77 -6.90 -8.85
C GLN A 586 16.15 -7.51 -9.00
N THR A 587 17.22 -6.70 -8.83
CA THR A 587 18.59 -7.09 -9.12
C THR A 587 19.44 -7.28 -7.87
N ALA A 588 18.96 -6.86 -6.68
CA ALA A 588 19.72 -6.88 -5.43
C ALA A 588 20.19 -8.29 -5.09
N SER A 589 21.50 -8.47 -5.11
CA SER A 589 22.20 -9.70 -4.71
C SER A 589 23.20 -9.47 -3.57
N SER A 590 23.42 -8.22 -3.19
CA SER A 590 24.39 -7.82 -2.17
C SER A 590 23.74 -7.07 -1.01
N GLU A 591 24.42 -7.07 0.14
CA GLU A 591 24.01 -6.30 1.33
C GLU A 591 24.12 -4.79 1.06
N GLU A 592 25.01 -4.36 0.17
CA GLU A 592 25.15 -2.96 -0.25
C GLU A 592 23.92 -2.49 -1.05
N ASP A 593 23.38 -3.33 -1.93
CA ASP A 593 22.16 -3.04 -2.67
C ASP A 593 20.95 -2.86 -1.73
N LEU A 594 20.84 -3.73 -0.73
CA LEU A 594 19.77 -3.65 0.28
C LEU A 594 19.90 -2.38 1.13
N GLN A 595 21.12 -2.00 1.53
CA GLN A 595 21.36 -0.74 2.24
C GLN A 595 21.01 0.47 1.39
N ARG A 596 21.33 0.42 0.09
CA ARG A 596 21.01 1.48 -0.86
C ARG A 596 19.50 1.66 -1.04
N ILE A 597 18.74 0.56 -1.09
CA ILE A 597 17.27 0.60 -1.11
C ILE A 597 16.74 1.34 0.12
N VAL A 598 17.23 1.02 1.30
CA VAL A 598 16.83 1.64 2.56
C VAL A 598 17.14 3.14 2.58
N GLU A 599 18.35 3.52 2.21
CA GLU A 599 18.75 4.94 2.15
C GLU A 599 17.86 5.73 1.19
N LEU A 600 17.66 5.21 -0.03
CA LEU A 600 16.82 5.87 -1.02
C LEU A 600 15.36 5.95 -0.59
N THR A 601 14.86 4.93 0.10
CA THR A 601 13.50 4.95 0.66
C THR A 601 13.35 6.06 1.70
N HIS A 602 14.30 6.22 2.62
CA HIS A 602 14.30 7.30 3.60
C HIS A 602 14.39 8.69 2.95
N GLN A 603 15.33 8.85 2.00
CA GLN A 603 15.48 10.12 1.27
C GLN A 603 14.18 10.48 0.53
N ASN A 604 13.57 9.49 -0.12
CA ASN A 604 12.36 9.70 -0.89
C ASN A 604 11.18 10.11 -0.01
N GLN A 605 11.02 9.50 1.15
CA GLN A 605 9.93 9.86 2.08
C GLN A 605 10.11 11.27 2.64
N ALA A 606 11.33 11.68 2.98
CA ALA A 606 11.61 13.05 3.43
C ALA A 606 11.34 14.09 2.33
N LEU A 607 11.72 13.78 1.07
CA LEU A 607 11.42 14.63 -0.08
C LEU A 607 9.92 14.79 -0.31
N LEU A 608 9.17 13.68 -0.31
CA LEU A 608 7.73 13.67 -0.48
C LEU A 608 7.01 14.46 0.62
N LEU A 609 7.44 14.31 1.87
CA LEU A 609 6.85 15.05 2.98
C LEU A 609 7.06 16.58 2.83
N ASN A 610 8.24 17.02 2.40
CA ASN A 610 8.53 18.42 2.12
C ASN A 610 7.71 18.95 0.94
N LEU A 611 7.55 18.15 -0.11
CA LEU A 611 6.73 18.46 -1.26
C LEU A 611 5.26 18.66 -0.87
N TYR A 612 4.71 17.77 -0.04
CA TYR A 612 3.33 17.89 0.46
C TYR A 612 3.13 19.13 1.33
N LYS A 613 4.11 19.48 2.19
CA LYS A 613 4.05 20.70 3.01
C LYS A 613 4.17 21.99 2.18
N GLY A 614 4.99 21.97 1.13
CA GLY A 614 5.18 23.09 0.20
C GLY A 614 3.99 23.32 -0.75
N CYS A 615 3.11 22.33 -0.91
CA CYS A 615 1.99 22.33 -1.84
C CYS A 615 0.62 22.28 -1.11
N ALA A 616 0.37 23.22 -0.20
CA ALA A 616 -0.92 23.32 0.50
C ALA A 616 -2.13 23.48 -0.44
N GLU A 617 -1.89 23.94 -1.68
CA GLU A 617 -2.88 24.12 -2.75
C GLU A 617 -3.13 22.85 -3.59
N PHE A 618 -2.98 21.68 -3.02
CA PHE A 618 -3.26 20.39 -3.65
C PHE A 618 -4.77 20.18 -3.96
N SER A 619 -5.51 21.30 -4.15
CA SER A 619 -6.94 21.30 -4.39
C SER A 619 -7.30 20.53 -5.66
N ASP A 620 -6.54 20.75 -6.77
CA ASP A 620 -6.86 20.17 -8.07
C ASP A 620 -6.81 18.64 -8.07
N PHE A 621 -5.83 18.03 -7.37
CA PHE A 621 -5.78 16.58 -7.18
C PHE A 621 -6.98 16.07 -6.39
N THR A 622 -7.38 16.79 -5.35
CA THR A 622 -8.54 16.43 -4.53
C THR A 622 -9.83 16.59 -5.30
N ASP A 623 -9.92 17.56 -6.19
CA ASP A 623 -11.08 17.77 -7.03
C ASP A 623 -11.26 16.62 -8.03
N TYR A 624 -10.17 16.11 -8.61
CA TYR A 624 -10.22 14.93 -9.46
C TYR A 624 -10.74 13.67 -8.73
N LEU A 625 -10.31 13.45 -7.49
CA LEU A 625 -10.83 12.33 -6.66
C LEU A 625 -12.28 12.55 -6.24
N SER A 626 -12.75 13.80 -6.21
CA SER A 626 -14.11 14.14 -5.80
C SER A 626 -15.15 13.96 -6.91
N ILE A 627 -14.72 13.78 -8.17
CA ILE A 627 -15.64 13.64 -9.31
C ILE A 627 -16.52 12.40 -9.11
N ASP A 628 -17.83 12.65 -9.08
CA ASP A 628 -18.88 11.64 -8.97
C ASP A 628 -19.77 11.63 -10.22
N TRP A 629 -20.69 10.68 -10.29
CA TRP A 629 -21.60 10.57 -11.43
C TRP A 629 -22.48 11.81 -11.63
N GLN A 630 -22.75 12.60 -10.58
CA GLN A 630 -23.55 13.83 -10.67
C GLN A 630 -22.77 14.93 -11.40
N GLN A 631 -21.50 15.04 -11.14
CA GLN A 631 -20.61 15.98 -11.84
C GLN A 631 -20.41 15.58 -13.30
N VAL A 632 -20.27 14.28 -13.59
CA VAL A 632 -20.25 13.77 -14.98
C VAL A 632 -21.55 14.14 -15.68
N LYS A 633 -22.70 13.89 -15.04
CA LYS A 633 -24.02 14.29 -15.57
C LYS A 633 -24.10 15.78 -15.89
N GLN A 634 -23.63 16.64 -14.99
CA GLN A 634 -23.63 18.10 -15.17
C GLN A 634 -22.72 18.57 -16.34
N ALA A 635 -21.69 17.81 -16.66
CA ALA A 635 -20.77 18.11 -17.77
C ALA A 635 -21.33 17.67 -19.13
N LEU A 636 -22.30 16.74 -19.15
CA LEU A 636 -22.97 16.29 -20.37
C LEU A 636 -23.92 17.33 -20.91
N GLN A 637 -24.02 17.40 -22.26
CA GLN A 637 -24.94 18.27 -23.01
C GLN A 637 -26.08 17.45 -23.59
N THR A 638 -27.16 18.10 -23.99
CA THR A 638 -28.25 17.44 -24.69
C THR A 638 -27.75 16.68 -25.94
N GLY A 639 -28.09 15.41 -26.03
CA GLY A 639 -27.61 14.50 -27.07
C GLY A 639 -26.29 13.81 -26.74
N ASP A 640 -25.82 13.90 -25.49
CA ASP A 640 -24.66 13.15 -25.02
C ASP A 640 -25.08 11.87 -24.28
N VAL A 641 -24.29 10.83 -24.45
CA VAL A 641 -24.39 9.56 -23.69
C VAL A 641 -23.00 9.20 -23.15
N ALA A 642 -22.90 8.99 -21.84
CA ALA A 642 -21.71 8.47 -21.19
C ALA A 642 -21.95 7.01 -20.77
N VAL A 643 -20.98 6.12 -21.05
CA VAL A 643 -21.05 4.68 -20.76
C VAL A 643 -19.78 4.23 -20.06
N GLU A 644 -19.93 3.75 -18.82
CA GLU A 644 -18.87 3.01 -18.12
C GLU A 644 -19.14 1.50 -18.27
N PHE A 645 -18.28 0.79 -18.99
CA PHE A 645 -18.34 -0.66 -19.04
C PHE A 645 -17.64 -1.25 -17.82
N LEU A 646 -18.22 -2.34 -17.27
CA LEU A 646 -17.71 -3.03 -16.09
C LEU A 646 -17.91 -4.54 -16.21
N VAL A 647 -16.93 -5.28 -15.69
CA VAL A 647 -17.09 -6.72 -15.43
C VAL A 647 -17.70 -6.88 -14.03
N LEU A 648 -18.86 -7.55 -13.96
CA LEU A 648 -19.56 -7.89 -12.73
C LEU A 648 -19.40 -9.38 -12.42
N GLY A 649 -19.32 -9.70 -11.11
CA GLY A 649 -19.12 -11.06 -10.61
C GLY A 649 -17.62 -11.40 -10.45
N ASP A 650 -17.30 -12.16 -9.39
CA ASP A 650 -15.94 -12.65 -9.10
C ASP A 650 -15.86 -14.18 -9.15
N LEU A 651 -16.76 -14.81 -9.90
CA LEU A 651 -16.80 -16.25 -10.07
C LEU A 651 -15.63 -16.71 -10.95
N PRO A 652 -15.11 -17.94 -10.75
CA PRO A 652 -13.92 -18.41 -11.46
C PRO A 652 -14.13 -18.61 -12.96
N LEU A 653 -15.35 -18.89 -13.40
CA LEU A 653 -15.66 -19.12 -14.81
C LEU A 653 -16.06 -17.83 -15.51
N ASP A 654 -15.55 -17.61 -16.73
CA ASP A 654 -15.85 -16.42 -17.53
C ASP A 654 -17.32 -16.36 -17.99
N GLU A 655 -17.98 -17.51 -18.05
CA GLU A 655 -19.40 -17.61 -18.38
C GLU A 655 -20.32 -17.01 -17.31
N ASP A 656 -19.89 -17.09 -16.05
CA ASP A 656 -20.61 -16.56 -14.90
C ASP A 656 -20.41 -15.07 -14.70
N LYS A 657 -19.29 -14.52 -15.20
CA LYS A 657 -19.02 -13.07 -15.17
C LYS A 657 -19.83 -12.36 -16.23
N LYS A 658 -20.42 -11.24 -15.88
CA LYS A 658 -21.24 -10.45 -16.79
C LYS A 658 -20.55 -9.14 -17.16
N MET A 659 -20.63 -8.76 -18.43
CA MET A 659 -20.29 -7.44 -18.90
C MET A 659 -21.51 -6.55 -18.78
N ALA A 660 -21.39 -5.47 -18.03
CA ALA A 660 -22.44 -4.46 -17.85
C ALA A 660 -22.01 -3.11 -18.45
N ALA A 661 -22.97 -2.37 -18.94
CA ALA A 661 -22.86 -0.96 -19.29
C ALA A 661 -23.64 -0.15 -18.25
N LEU A 662 -22.97 0.80 -17.58
CA LEU A 662 -23.59 1.83 -16.77
C LEU A 662 -23.78 3.07 -17.66
N ILE A 663 -25.01 3.47 -17.87
CA ILE A 663 -25.39 4.51 -18.82
C ILE A 663 -25.82 5.77 -18.07
N LEU A 664 -25.36 6.92 -18.54
CA LEU A 664 -25.72 8.23 -18.00
C LEU A 664 -25.98 9.23 -19.14
N THR A 665 -27.14 9.90 -19.06
CA THR A 665 -27.53 11.00 -19.97
C THR A 665 -27.90 12.25 -19.15
N PRO A 666 -27.93 13.45 -19.75
CA PRO A 666 -28.20 14.68 -19.00
C PRO A 666 -29.60 14.71 -18.33
N ASP A 667 -30.56 14.01 -18.88
CA ASP A 667 -31.96 14.00 -18.44
C ASP A 667 -32.27 12.92 -17.40
N MET A 668 -31.39 11.90 -17.24
CA MET A 668 -31.57 10.86 -16.25
C MET A 668 -31.51 11.40 -14.83
N GLN A 669 -32.29 10.85 -13.91
CA GLN A 669 -32.19 11.15 -12.47
C GLN A 669 -31.01 10.44 -11.82
N ARG A 670 -30.74 9.20 -12.19
CA ARG A 670 -29.62 8.36 -11.75
C ARG A 670 -29.11 7.54 -12.94
N PRO A 671 -27.86 7.05 -12.92
CA PRO A 671 -27.37 6.10 -13.91
C PRO A 671 -28.23 4.85 -14.00
N ASP A 672 -28.34 4.28 -15.19
CA ASP A 672 -28.97 2.99 -15.42
C ASP A 672 -27.94 1.91 -15.74
N VAL A 673 -28.33 0.64 -15.65
CA VAL A 673 -27.46 -0.51 -15.93
C VAL A 673 -28.08 -1.42 -16.97
N GLN A 674 -27.27 -1.84 -17.96
CA GLN A 674 -27.64 -2.82 -18.97
C GLN A 674 -26.62 -3.95 -19.02
N ILE A 675 -27.07 -5.19 -18.82
CA ILE A 675 -26.21 -6.37 -19.02
C ILE A 675 -26.04 -6.61 -20.51
N ILE A 676 -24.78 -6.63 -20.94
CA ILE A 676 -24.42 -6.80 -22.37
C ILE A 676 -24.25 -8.28 -22.75
N GLY A 677 -23.70 -9.09 -21.85
CA GLY A 677 -23.43 -10.52 -22.07
C GLY A 677 -22.52 -11.08 -21.01
N SER A 678 -22.04 -12.29 -21.19
CA SER A 678 -20.97 -12.86 -20.35
C SER A 678 -19.59 -12.38 -20.77
N LEU A 679 -18.60 -12.56 -19.92
CA LEU A 679 -17.20 -12.30 -20.29
C LEU A 679 -16.73 -13.27 -21.38
N ALA A 680 -17.26 -14.50 -21.39
CA ALA A 680 -17.02 -15.47 -22.45
C ALA A 680 -17.54 -14.97 -23.82
N ASP A 681 -18.74 -14.34 -23.86
CA ASP A 681 -19.26 -13.71 -25.08
C ASP A 681 -18.32 -12.60 -25.58
N MET A 682 -17.76 -11.79 -24.67
CA MET A 682 -16.82 -10.72 -25.04
C MET A 682 -15.51 -11.28 -25.59
N LYS A 683 -15.02 -12.40 -25.05
CA LYS A 683 -13.84 -13.11 -25.58
C LYS A 683 -14.10 -13.74 -26.94
N ALA A 684 -15.28 -14.32 -27.13
CA ALA A 684 -15.71 -14.84 -28.43
C ALA A 684 -15.80 -13.71 -29.47
N MET A 685 -16.34 -12.54 -29.08
CA MET A 685 -16.37 -11.35 -29.91
C MET A 685 -14.97 -10.86 -30.30
N GLN A 686 -14.02 -10.85 -29.37
CA GLN A 686 -12.61 -10.48 -29.65
C GLN A 686 -11.97 -11.43 -30.66
N ALA A 687 -12.27 -12.71 -30.58
CA ALA A 687 -11.72 -13.74 -31.47
C ALA A 687 -12.39 -13.79 -32.86
N ASP A 688 -13.51 -13.12 -33.04
CA ASP A 688 -14.29 -13.14 -34.27
C ASP A 688 -13.62 -12.29 -35.38
N SER A 689 -13.09 -12.94 -36.39
CA SER A 689 -12.45 -12.28 -37.52
C SER A 689 -13.41 -11.46 -38.39
N LEU A 690 -14.72 -11.74 -38.33
CA LEU A 690 -15.78 -11.05 -39.09
C LEU A 690 -16.48 -9.95 -38.29
N LEU A 691 -16.04 -9.70 -37.04
CA LEU A 691 -16.66 -8.78 -36.10
C LEU A 691 -17.05 -7.42 -36.72
N PHE A 692 -16.16 -6.84 -37.48
CA PHE A 692 -16.36 -5.49 -38.07
C PHE A 692 -17.08 -5.52 -39.43
N SER A 693 -17.37 -6.69 -39.94
CA SER A 693 -18.10 -6.91 -41.21
C SER A 693 -19.53 -7.36 -40.99
N ARG A 694 -19.95 -7.64 -39.75
CA ARG A 694 -21.31 -8.06 -39.42
C ARG A 694 -22.32 -6.92 -39.62
N THR A 695 -23.56 -7.27 -39.89
CA THR A 695 -24.69 -6.32 -39.96
C THR A 695 -25.35 -6.15 -38.59
N ASP A 696 -25.36 -7.19 -37.77
CA ASP A 696 -25.85 -7.21 -36.42
C ASP A 696 -24.77 -6.72 -35.45
N ASN A 697 -25.13 -5.90 -34.45
CA ASN A 697 -24.22 -5.45 -33.44
C ASN A 697 -24.65 -5.96 -32.06
N PRO A 698 -23.92 -6.94 -31.50
CA PRO A 698 -24.30 -7.54 -30.23
C PRO A 698 -24.02 -6.60 -29.02
N LEU A 699 -23.25 -5.53 -29.19
CA LEU A 699 -22.92 -4.56 -28.14
C LEU A 699 -23.82 -3.33 -28.21
N TRP A 700 -23.66 -2.49 -29.24
CA TRP A 700 -24.39 -1.21 -29.35
C TRP A 700 -25.90 -1.41 -29.61
N GLY A 701 -26.30 -2.51 -30.22
CA GLY A 701 -27.72 -2.86 -30.40
C GLY A 701 -28.47 -3.04 -29.08
N LYS A 702 -27.80 -3.55 -28.03
CA LYS A 702 -28.35 -3.63 -26.66
C LYS A 702 -28.51 -2.28 -25.98
N LEU A 703 -27.80 -1.26 -26.45
CA LEU A 703 -27.83 0.12 -25.96
C LEU A 703 -28.65 1.05 -26.90
N ALA A 704 -29.34 0.52 -27.93
CA ALA A 704 -30.00 1.31 -28.97
C ALA A 704 -30.96 2.37 -28.40
N HIS A 705 -31.68 2.03 -27.32
CA HIS A 705 -32.59 2.96 -26.65
C HIS A 705 -31.93 4.31 -26.28
N TRP A 706 -30.70 4.30 -25.84
CA TRP A 706 -29.93 5.50 -25.48
C TRP A 706 -29.11 6.03 -26.66
N MET A 707 -28.74 5.16 -27.58
CA MET A 707 -27.85 5.49 -28.69
C MET A 707 -28.58 6.22 -29.82
N ASP A 708 -29.88 5.90 -30.10
CA ASP A 708 -30.59 6.45 -31.26
C ASP A 708 -30.66 7.98 -31.25
N GLY A 709 -30.88 8.58 -30.06
CA GLY A 709 -30.92 10.05 -29.90
C GLY A 709 -29.53 10.70 -29.68
N ALA A 710 -28.48 9.89 -29.56
CA ALA A 710 -27.17 10.42 -29.20
C ALA A 710 -26.46 11.10 -30.37
N ARG A 711 -25.85 12.28 -30.10
CA ARG A 711 -24.91 12.95 -31.00
C ARG A 711 -23.47 12.57 -30.65
N ARG A 712 -23.15 12.67 -29.36
CA ARG A 712 -21.84 12.29 -28.83
C ARG A 712 -21.95 11.08 -27.90
N VAL A 713 -21.01 10.17 -28.01
CA VAL A 713 -20.91 8.98 -27.19
C VAL A 713 -19.53 8.95 -26.53
N PHE A 714 -19.52 9.02 -25.23
CA PHE A 714 -18.33 8.88 -24.41
C PHE A 714 -18.35 7.51 -23.76
N PHE A 715 -17.31 6.73 -23.94
CA PHE A 715 -17.28 5.40 -23.30
C PHE A 715 -15.92 5.06 -22.70
N SER A 716 -15.94 4.35 -21.59
CA SER A 716 -14.77 3.79 -20.95
C SER A 716 -14.90 2.27 -20.92
N PRO A 717 -14.05 1.52 -21.67
CA PRO A 717 -14.14 0.07 -21.74
C PRO A 717 -13.57 -0.57 -20.44
N ASP A 718 -13.99 -1.82 -20.20
CA ASP A 718 -13.43 -2.68 -19.15
C ASP A 718 -13.28 -4.12 -19.65
N GLY A 719 -12.43 -4.88 -18.98
CA GLY A 719 -12.16 -6.27 -19.37
C GLY A 719 -11.77 -6.41 -20.84
N THR A 720 -12.22 -7.45 -21.48
CA THR A 720 -11.92 -7.76 -22.91
C THR A 720 -12.28 -6.62 -23.86
N LEU A 721 -13.29 -5.80 -23.55
CA LEU A 721 -13.66 -4.65 -24.39
C LEU A 721 -12.57 -3.61 -24.54
N ALA A 722 -11.63 -3.53 -23.59
CA ALA A 722 -10.48 -2.63 -23.70
C ALA A 722 -9.58 -2.99 -24.88
N HIS A 723 -9.58 -4.24 -25.29
CA HIS A 723 -8.76 -4.77 -26.40
C HIS A 723 -9.52 -4.86 -27.73
N ILE A 724 -10.71 -4.29 -27.82
CA ILE A 724 -11.55 -4.28 -29.04
C ILE A 724 -11.81 -2.81 -29.43
N GLY A 725 -11.66 -2.50 -30.71
CA GLY A 725 -12.06 -1.20 -31.27
C GLY A 725 -13.59 -1.08 -31.39
N ILE A 726 -14.29 -1.05 -30.23
CA ILE A 726 -15.77 -1.11 -30.20
C ILE A 726 -16.42 0.12 -30.83
N GLU A 727 -15.72 1.23 -30.96
CA GLU A 727 -16.13 2.43 -31.71
C GLU A 727 -16.27 2.20 -33.20
N TYR A 728 -15.65 1.14 -33.77
CA TYR A 728 -15.70 0.80 -35.17
C TYR A 728 -16.73 -0.30 -35.49
N LEU A 729 -17.39 -0.84 -34.44
CA LEU A 729 -18.44 -1.81 -34.64
C LEU A 729 -19.60 -1.23 -35.48
N PRO A 730 -20.20 -2.02 -36.36
CA PRO A 730 -21.33 -1.55 -37.13
C PRO A 730 -22.53 -1.15 -36.23
N TYR A 731 -23.09 -0.01 -36.52
CA TYR A 731 -24.37 0.46 -35.97
C TYR A 731 -25.22 0.95 -37.15
N ASN A 732 -26.39 0.41 -37.36
CA ASN A 732 -27.22 0.67 -38.55
C ASN A 732 -26.44 0.53 -39.88
N GLY A 733 -25.62 -0.52 -40.01
CA GLY A 733 -24.91 -0.93 -41.23
C GLY A 733 -23.63 -0.14 -41.53
N ARG A 734 -23.18 0.78 -40.68
CA ARG A 734 -21.92 1.55 -40.85
C ARG A 734 -21.19 1.65 -39.49
N PRO A 735 -19.86 1.84 -39.47
CA PRO A 735 -19.11 2.06 -38.21
C PRO A 735 -19.76 3.16 -37.36
N LEU A 736 -19.90 2.91 -36.05
CA LEU A 736 -20.49 3.89 -35.12
C LEU A 736 -19.75 5.23 -35.16
N SER A 737 -18.42 5.19 -35.25
CA SER A 737 -17.54 6.37 -35.29
C SER A 737 -17.76 7.28 -36.49
N GLU A 738 -18.38 6.78 -37.56
CA GLU A 738 -18.74 7.56 -38.76
C GLU A 738 -20.12 8.20 -38.66
N GLN A 739 -20.97 7.72 -37.77
CA GLN A 739 -22.34 8.18 -37.58
C GLN A 739 -22.49 9.12 -36.40
N LYS A 740 -21.63 8.94 -35.38
CA LYS A 740 -21.68 9.70 -34.12
C LYS A 740 -20.26 10.17 -33.74
N GLU A 741 -20.21 11.19 -32.92
CA GLU A 741 -18.97 11.64 -32.31
C GLU A 741 -18.63 10.71 -31.13
N VAL A 742 -17.81 9.70 -31.38
CA VAL A 742 -17.45 8.68 -30.39
C VAL A 742 -16.09 8.97 -29.76
N TYR A 743 -16.01 8.93 -28.45
CA TYR A 743 -14.81 9.19 -27.65
C TYR A 743 -14.53 8.02 -26.70
N ARG A 744 -13.39 7.35 -26.90
CA ARG A 744 -12.86 6.36 -25.97
C ARG A 744 -12.09 7.09 -24.87
N LEU A 745 -12.44 6.81 -23.63
CA LEU A 745 -11.87 7.45 -22.46
C LEU A 745 -11.30 6.40 -21.49
N SER A 746 -10.29 6.78 -20.72
CA SER A 746 -9.81 6.00 -19.59
C SER A 746 -10.88 5.89 -18.50
N SER A 747 -11.67 6.96 -18.30
CA SER A 747 -12.90 7.00 -17.49
C SER A 747 -13.77 8.15 -17.96
N THR A 748 -15.09 8.04 -17.83
CA THR A 748 -16.02 9.13 -18.20
C THR A 748 -15.86 10.37 -17.34
N LYS A 749 -15.13 10.34 -16.23
CA LYS A 749 -14.75 11.53 -15.45
C LYS A 749 -13.87 12.51 -16.25
N GLU A 750 -13.17 12.04 -17.30
CA GLU A 750 -12.40 12.91 -18.20
C GLU A 750 -13.24 14.02 -18.83
N ILE A 751 -14.56 13.80 -18.96
CA ILE A 751 -15.53 14.80 -19.47
C ILE A 751 -15.57 16.06 -18.58
N CYS A 752 -15.31 15.89 -17.28
CA CYS A 752 -15.31 16.99 -16.30
C CYS A 752 -14.05 17.86 -16.37
N LEU A 753 -12.98 17.37 -16.99
CA LEU A 753 -11.71 18.06 -17.05
C LEU A 753 -11.71 19.09 -18.17
N LYS A 754 -11.60 20.37 -17.80
CA LYS A 754 -11.44 21.46 -18.78
C LYS A 754 -10.02 21.45 -19.34
N ARG A 755 -9.88 21.21 -20.64
CA ARG A 755 -8.58 21.29 -21.33
C ARG A 755 -8.57 22.50 -22.28
N PRO A 756 -7.55 23.37 -22.21
CA PRO A 756 -7.42 24.44 -23.17
C PRO A 756 -7.09 23.91 -24.57
N ALA A 757 -7.56 24.58 -25.61
CA ALA A 757 -7.19 24.23 -26.97
C ALA A 757 -5.66 24.33 -27.15
N HIS A 758 -5.01 23.26 -27.59
CA HIS A 758 -3.56 23.18 -27.74
C HIS A 758 -3.15 23.47 -29.20
N GLN A 759 -2.10 24.25 -29.39
CA GLN A 759 -1.49 24.50 -30.71
C GLN A 759 -0.16 23.80 -30.79
N PHE A 760 -0.02 22.87 -31.74
CA PHE A 760 1.22 22.15 -31.96
C PHE A 760 2.32 23.06 -32.48
N ALA A 761 3.47 23.09 -31.82
CA ALA A 761 4.66 23.86 -32.18
C ALA A 761 5.91 23.00 -32.38
N SER A 762 5.92 21.79 -31.89
CA SER A 762 7.08 20.88 -31.90
C SER A 762 6.67 19.43 -32.09
N ALA A 763 7.55 18.63 -32.70
CA ALA A 763 7.36 17.20 -32.87
C ALA A 763 8.68 16.42 -32.85
N ALA A 764 8.67 15.24 -32.24
CA ALA A 764 9.75 14.23 -32.30
C ALA A 764 9.22 13.00 -33.04
N LEU A 765 9.92 12.59 -34.09
CA LEU A 765 9.49 11.52 -35.00
C LEU A 765 10.55 10.41 -35.02
N PHE A 766 10.20 9.20 -34.59
CA PHE A 766 11.10 8.03 -34.56
C PHE A 766 10.65 7.01 -35.61
N GLY A 767 11.59 6.50 -36.43
CA GLY A 767 11.33 5.44 -37.42
C GLY A 767 12.57 5.03 -38.15
N ASP A 768 12.46 4.06 -39.06
CA ASP A 768 13.62 3.49 -39.77
C ASP A 768 14.71 3.04 -38.78
N ILE A 769 14.33 2.35 -37.74
CA ILE A 769 15.18 2.03 -36.59
C ILE A 769 16.12 0.86 -36.94
N ASN A 770 17.42 1.08 -36.75
CA ASN A 770 18.43 0.03 -36.94
C ASN A 770 18.53 -0.85 -35.69
N TYR A 771 17.84 -1.96 -35.68
CA TYR A 771 17.83 -2.88 -34.54
C TYR A 771 19.15 -3.64 -34.36
N ASN A 772 20.04 -3.69 -35.40
CA ASN A 772 21.25 -4.52 -35.40
C ASN A 772 22.55 -3.76 -35.07
N LEU A 773 22.58 -2.41 -35.14
CA LEU A 773 23.77 -1.56 -34.92
C LEU A 773 25.05 -2.06 -35.55
N GLY A 774 25.00 -2.79 -36.70
CA GLY A 774 26.16 -3.30 -37.43
C GLY A 774 27.01 -4.35 -36.69
N GLY A 775 26.53 -4.95 -35.61
CA GLY A 775 27.22 -5.95 -34.81
C GLY A 775 26.71 -7.37 -35.06
N THR A 776 27.67 -8.34 -35.10
CA THR A 776 27.31 -9.77 -35.03
C THR A 776 26.83 -10.12 -33.62
N PHE A 777 25.79 -10.94 -33.54
CA PHE A 777 25.20 -11.45 -32.29
C PHE A 777 26.27 -12.01 -31.36
N THR A 778 26.47 -11.41 -30.19
CA THR A 778 27.45 -11.90 -29.21
C THR A 778 26.80 -12.92 -28.26
N ALA A 779 27.62 -13.84 -27.71
CA ALA A 779 27.16 -14.85 -26.74
C ALA A 779 26.44 -14.24 -25.51
N HIS A 780 26.72 -12.98 -25.15
CA HIS A 780 26.04 -12.24 -24.10
C HIS A 780 24.61 -11.85 -24.48
N ALA A 781 24.41 -11.46 -25.74
CA ALA A 781 23.07 -11.17 -26.26
C ALA A 781 22.23 -12.46 -26.34
N GLN A 782 22.84 -13.59 -26.69
CA GLN A 782 22.17 -14.90 -26.62
C GLN A 782 21.74 -15.29 -25.20
N GLN A 783 22.50 -14.94 -24.18
CA GLN A 783 22.17 -15.24 -22.77
C GLN A 783 21.10 -14.30 -22.22
N ALA A 784 21.07 -13.03 -22.64
CA ALA A 784 20.03 -12.06 -22.27
C ALA A 784 18.71 -12.37 -23.00
N VAL A 785 18.76 -12.72 -24.29
CA VAL A 785 17.63 -13.22 -25.07
C VAL A 785 17.17 -14.59 -24.56
N GLY A 786 18.07 -15.45 -24.05
CA GLY A 786 17.73 -16.71 -23.39
C GLY A 786 16.91 -16.52 -22.10
N ARG A 787 17.15 -15.43 -21.35
CA ARG A 787 16.32 -15.06 -20.19
C ARG A 787 14.93 -14.52 -20.59
N LEU A 788 14.82 -13.90 -21.77
CA LEU A 788 13.54 -13.54 -22.38
C LEU A 788 12.86 -14.78 -22.99
N ARG A 789 13.60 -15.83 -23.38
CA ARG A 789 13.06 -17.10 -23.90
C ARG A 789 12.19 -17.87 -22.91
N ASP A 790 12.44 -17.78 -21.62
CA ASP A 790 11.55 -18.37 -20.61
C ASP A 790 10.17 -17.71 -20.57
N VAL A 791 9.95 -16.67 -21.39
CA VAL A 791 8.74 -15.86 -21.45
C VAL A 791 8.04 -15.90 -22.81
N VAL A 792 8.76 -16.27 -23.87
CA VAL A 792 8.22 -16.32 -25.26
C VAL A 792 8.61 -17.65 -25.89
N THR A 793 7.74 -18.63 -25.79
CA THR A 793 7.82 -19.85 -26.61
C THR A 793 7.10 -19.63 -27.94
N ASP A 794 7.84 -19.19 -28.96
CA ASP A 794 7.53 -19.57 -30.34
C ASP A 794 8.41 -20.76 -30.71
N ASP A 795 7.86 -21.65 -31.52
CA ASP A 795 8.43 -22.98 -31.87
C ASP A 795 9.83 -22.96 -32.51
N ASP A 796 10.38 -21.80 -32.89
CA ASP A 796 11.71 -21.66 -33.56
C ASP A 796 12.79 -20.92 -32.74
N GLY A 797 12.52 -20.42 -31.57
CA GLY A 797 13.52 -20.05 -30.59
C GLY A 797 14.45 -18.86 -30.89
N THR A 798 14.17 -17.99 -31.86
CA THR A 798 14.95 -16.78 -32.14
C THR A 798 14.06 -15.57 -32.27
N PHE A 799 14.13 -14.64 -31.28
CA PHE A 799 13.43 -13.36 -31.35
C PHE A 799 14.36 -12.34 -32.01
N LEU A 800 14.07 -11.97 -33.25
CA LEU A 800 14.78 -10.93 -33.98
C LEU A 800 13.74 -9.93 -34.52
N PHE A 801 13.97 -8.65 -34.20
CA PHE A 801 13.22 -7.56 -34.81
C PHE A 801 13.68 -7.39 -36.26
N SER A 802 12.77 -7.57 -37.18
CA SER A 802 13.00 -7.32 -38.61
C SER A 802 12.93 -5.83 -38.93
N ASP A 803 13.63 -5.41 -39.98
CA ASP A 803 13.51 -4.03 -40.47
C ASP A 803 12.07 -3.76 -40.95
N LEU A 804 11.53 -2.60 -40.63
CA LEU A 804 10.21 -2.12 -41.03
C LEU A 804 10.36 -1.17 -42.22
N ALA A 805 10.16 -1.69 -43.42
CA ALA A 805 10.53 -1.04 -44.70
C ALA A 805 9.83 0.30 -44.97
N HIS A 806 8.65 0.52 -44.39
CA HIS A 806 7.85 1.74 -44.67
C HIS A 806 7.96 2.82 -43.61
N THR A 807 8.60 2.56 -42.47
CA THR A 807 8.68 3.53 -41.34
C THR A 807 9.52 4.74 -41.66
N ARG A 808 10.57 4.60 -42.52
CA ARG A 808 11.32 5.77 -43.06
C ARG A 808 10.38 6.70 -43.86
N GLN A 809 9.62 6.14 -44.79
CA GLN A 809 8.68 6.89 -45.60
C GLN A 809 7.61 7.54 -44.74
N GLU A 810 7.11 6.83 -43.74
CA GLU A 810 6.12 7.34 -42.77
C GLU A 810 6.64 8.58 -42.04
N VAL A 811 7.81 8.53 -41.42
CA VAL A 811 8.43 9.65 -40.69
C VAL A 811 8.71 10.84 -41.61
N GLU A 812 9.24 10.58 -42.85
CA GLU A 812 9.53 11.65 -43.81
C GLU A 812 8.24 12.35 -44.27
N GLN A 813 7.19 11.63 -44.57
CA GLN A 813 5.88 12.16 -44.97
C GLN A 813 5.23 12.98 -43.86
N ILE A 814 5.25 12.44 -42.61
CA ILE A 814 4.74 13.15 -41.44
C ILE A 814 5.54 14.44 -41.21
N GLY A 815 6.86 14.38 -41.30
CA GLY A 815 7.72 15.57 -41.18
C GLY A 815 7.42 16.65 -42.23
N GLN A 816 7.13 16.25 -43.50
CA GLN A 816 6.71 17.18 -44.57
C GLN A 816 5.33 17.78 -44.24
N VAL A 817 4.38 16.98 -43.78
CA VAL A 817 3.04 17.45 -43.39
C VAL A 817 3.14 18.43 -42.23
N MET A 818 3.95 18.17 -41.23
CA MET A 818 4.14 19.07 -40.09
C MET A 818 4.77 20.41 -40.48
N ARG A 819 5.81 20.39 -41.34
CA ARG A 819 6.43 21.59 -41.87
C ARG A 819 5.42 22.41 -42.72
N LYS A 820 4.60 21.76 -43.56
CA LYS A 820 3.53 22.37 -44.31
C LYS A 820 2.48 23.03 -43.40
N GLY A 821 2.19 22.43 -42.27
CA GLY A 821 1.32 22.97 -41.23
C GLY A 821 1.96 24.03 -40.33
N ARG A 822 3.20 24.45 -40.63
CA ARG A 822 3.99 25.49 -39.93
C ARG A 822 4.42 25.08 -38.52
N ILE A 823 4.57 23.77 -38.24
CA ILE A 823 5.24 23.29 -37.03
C ILE A 823 6.72 23.62 -37.16
N LYS A 824 7.26 24.44 -36.24
CA LYS A 824 8.61 25.01 -36.39
C LYS A 824 9.71 24.04 -36.05
N ASN A 825 9.50 23.26 -35.01
CA ASN A 825 10.50 22.36 -34.45
C ASN A 825 10.08 20.91 -34.72
N VAL A 826 10.58 20.31 -35.80
CA VAL A 826 10.34 18.92 -36.16
C VAL A 826 11.69 18.19 -36.14
N ALA A 827 11.89 17.28 -35.19
CA ALA A 827 13.09 16.48 -35.02
C ALA A 827 12.86 15.03 -35.48
N PRO A 828 13.36 14.60 -36.63
CA PRO A 828 13.38 13.19 -37.01
C PRO A 828 14.53 12.48 -36.33
N PHE A 829 14.30 11.30 -35.79
CA PHE A 829 15.27 10.34 -35.28
C PHE A 829 15.16 9.07 -36.12
N ILE A 830 16.18 8.77 -36.90
CA ILE A 830 16.20 7.64 -37.85
C ILE A 830 17.49 6.83 -37.68
N ASP A 831 17.51 5.59 -38.14
CA ASP A 831 18.65 4.67 -38.10
C ASP A 831 19.15 4.50 -36.65
N THR A 832 20.42 4.75 -36.38
CA THR A 832 21.06 4.67 -35.06
C THR A 832 20.70 5.82 -34.13
N GLU A 833 20.24 6.96 -34.67
CA GLU A 833 19.77 8.10 -33.89
C GLU A 833 18.42 7.81 -33.22
N ALA A 834 17.63 6.89 -33.79
CA ALA A 834 16.38 6.43 -33.17
C ALA A 834 16.66 5.48 -31.98
N SER A 835 17.37 6.00 -31.01
CA SER A 835 17.81 5.27 -29.82
C SER A 835 16.91 5.53 -28.60
N LYS A 836 16.88 4.57 -27.67
CA LYS A 836 16.21 4.73 -26.37
C LYS A 836 16.68 5.99 -25.63
N ARG A 837 17.99 6.27 -25.67
CA ARG A 837 18.57 7.47 -25.04
C ARG A 837 18.03 8.77 -25.64
N ALA A 838 17.83 8.82 -26.97
CA ALA A 838 17.23 9.96 -27.63
C ALA A 838 15.77 10.19 -27.20
N PHE A 839 15.04 9.09 -26.99
CA PHE A 839 13.67 9.18 -26.46
C PHE A 839 13.65 9.63 -25.00
N GLU A 840 14.50 9.06 -24.13
CA GLU A 840 14.61 9.43 -22.72
C GLU A 840 14.98 10.91 -22.55
N ALA A 841 15.74 11.49 -23.47
CA ALA A 841 16.10 12.92 -23.50
C ALA A 841 14.89 13.85 -23.72
N LEU A 842 13.74 13.33 -24.17
CA LEU A 842 12.50 14.10 -24.27
C LEU A 842 11.84 14.35 -22.91
N SER A 843 12.25 13.67 -21.86
CA SER A 843 11.73 13.88 -20.50
C SER A 843 11.96 15.32 -20.03
N GLY A 844 10.89 16.01 -19.62
CA GLY A 844 10.94 17.43 -19.24
C GLY A 844 11.02 18.43 -20.40
N SER A 845 11.08 17.94 -21.66
CA SER A 845 11.09 18.83 -22.83
C SER A 845 9.70 19.38 -23.17
N LYS A 846 9.66 20.43 -23.97
CA LYS A 846 8.41 21.03 -24.47
C LYS A 846 8.01 20.46 -25.83
N VAL A 847 8.01 19.13 -25.96
CA VAL A 847 7.56 18.47 -27.19
C VAL A 847 6.04 18.28 -27.16
N ASP A 848 5.34 18.71 -28.21
CA ASP A 848 3.87 18.61 -28.30
C ASP A 848 3.40 17.28 -28.89
N VAL A 849 4.16 16.76 -29.88
CA VAL A 849 3.82 15.54 -30.60
C VAL A 849 5.02 14.59 -30.59
N ILE A 850 4.78 13.34 -30.18
CA ILE A 850 5.75 12.26 -30.32
C ILE A 850 5.14 11.19 -31.21
N HIS A 851 5.85 10.80 -32.27
CA HIS A 851 5.46 9.72 -33.15
C HIS A 851 6.56 8.66 -33.16
N ILE A 852 6.20 7.39 -32.92
CA ILE A 852 7.14 6.29 -32.82
C ILE A 852 6.69 5.15 -33.72
N ALA A 853 7.40 4.95 -34.84
CA ALA A 853 7.17 3.86 -35.77
C ALA A 853 8.23 2.75 -35.52
N THR A 854 7.84 1.68 -34.83
CA THR A 854 8.74 0.64 -34.36
C THR A 854 8.01 -0.68 -34.09
N HIS A 855 8.73 -1.68 -33.56
CA HIS A 855 8.12 -2.89 -32.98
C HIS A 855 7.62 -2.64 -31.55
N GLY A 856 6.39 -3.08 -31.27
CA GLY A 856 5.82 -3.15 -29.93
C GLY A 856 5.83 -4.59 -29.41
N LEU A 857 6.08 -4.76 -28.14
CA LEU A 857 6.03 -6.03 -27.43
C LEU A 857 5.03 -5.95 -26.29
N CYS A 858 4.14 -6.92 -26.20
CA CYS A 858 3.24 -7.09 -25.06
C CYS A 858 3.26 -8.57 -24.63
N LEU A 859 4.10 -8.89 -23.67
CA LEU A 859 4.33 -10.25 -23.19
C LEU A 859 3.49 -10.49 -21.93
N THR A 860 2.28 -10.98 -22.10
CA THR A 860 1.39 -11.31 -20.98
C THR A 860 1.42 -12.81 -20.65
N SER A 861 1.55 -13.19 -19.40
CA SER A 861 1.43 -14.56 -18.92
C SER A 861 0.36 -14.69 -17.81
N LYS A 862 -0.22 -15.89 -17.68
CA LYS A 862 -1.17 -16.16 -16.60
C LYS A 862 -0.49 -16.03 -15.24
N GLY A 863 -1.10 -15.28 -14.31
CA GLY A 863 -0.58 -15.09 -12.95
C GLY A 863 0.45 -13.98 -12.78
N GLN A 864 0.73 -13.21 -13.84
CA GLN A 864 1.64 -12.07 -13.82
C GLN A 864 1.13 -10.94 -12.94
N SER A 865 2.01 -10.29 -12.17
CA SER A 865 1.69 -9.07 -11.40
C SER A 865 1.49 -7.85 -12.33
N ASP A 866 0.92 -6.77 -11.82
CA ASP A 866 0.75 -5.52 -12.57
C ASP A 866 2.10 -4.86 -12.87
N ALA A 867 3.04 -4.92 -11.90
CA ALA A 867 4.40 -4.42 -12.06
C ALA A 867 5.17 -5.19 -13.14
N GLU A 868 5.08 -6.52 -13.15
CA GLU A 868 5.70 -7.35 -14.21
C GLU A 868 5.12 -7.04 -15.59
N SER A 869 3.81 -6.75 -15.69
CA SER A 869 3.19 -6.37 -16.96
C SER A 869 3.76 -5.06 -17.50
N MET A 870 4.00 -4.08 -16.61
CA MET A 870 4.66 -2.82 -16.98
C MET A 870 6.12 -3.00 -17.44
N GLN A 871 6.80 -4.01 -16.92
CA GLN A 871 8.18 -4.38 -17.35
C GLN A 871 8.23 -5.12 -18.69
N ARG A 872 7.18 -5.89 -19.00
CA ARG A 872 7.11 -6.76 -20.15
C ARG A 872 6.39 -6.17 -21.36
N SER A 873 5.89 -4.96 -21.24
CA SER A 873 5.35 -4.17 -22.35
C SER A 873 6.40 -3.15 -22.76
N SER A 874 6.91 -3.22 -23.98
CA SER A 874 8.04 -2.38 -24.41
C SER A 874 7.99 -1.98 -25.88
N LEU A 875 8.78 -0.97 -26.24
CA LEU A 875 9.07 -0.53 -27.60
C LEU A 875 10.53 -0.83 -27.93
N ALA A 876 10.82 -1.30 -29.15
CA ALA A 876 12.16 -1.59 -29.59
C ALA A 876 12.82 -0.33 -30.18
N PHE A 877 14.06 -0.02 -29.76
CA PHE A 877 14.87 1.07 -30.29
C PHE A 877 16.16 0.54 -30.92
N ALA A 878 16.96 1.43 -31.48
CA ALA A 878 18.22 1.07 -32.18
C ALA A 878 19.10 0.20 -31.27
N GLY A 879 19.52 -0.95 -31.83
CA GLY A 879 20.33 -1.96 -31.14
C GLY A 879 19.54 -3.04 -30.38
N ALA A 880 18.22 -3.08 -30.46
CA ALA A 880 17.39 -4.00 -29.69
C ALA A 880 17.64 -5.49 -29.98
N ASN A 881 18.19 -5.85 -31.15
CA ASN A 881 18.65 -7.20 -31.47
C ASN A 881 20.01 -7.57 -30.84
N VAL A 882 20.75 -6.56 -30.41
CA VAL A 882 22.11 -6.72 -29.86
C VAL A 882 22.09 -6.61 -28.34
N ASP A 883 21.30 -5.67 -27.83
CA ASP A 883 21.23 -5.38 -26.39
C ASP A 883 19.75 -5.12 -25.95
N THR A 884 19.27 -5.93 -25.03
CA THR A 884 17.92 -5.80 -24.49
C THR A 884 17.70 -4.49 -23.70
N THR A 885 18.77 -3.79 -23.30
CA THR A 885 18.65 -2.44 -22.69
C THR A 885 18.15 -1.40 -23.68
N ALA A 886 18.17 -1.69 -24.99
CA ALA A 886 17.55 -0.85 -26.02
C ALA A 886 16.01 -0.99 -26.10
N LEU A 887 15.42 -1.92 -25.34
CA LEU A 887 13.97 -1.98 -25.15
C LEU A 887 13.53 -0.91 -24.13
N LEU A 888 12.56 -0.11 -24.50
CA LEU A 888 11.95 0.88 -23.62
C LEU A 888 10.67 0.30 -23.00
N THR A 889 10.71 -0.03 -21.72
CA THR A 889 9.57 -0.64 -21.01
C THR A 889 8.52 0.40 -20.63
N ALA A 890 7.28 -0.04 -20.48
CA ALA A 890 6.20 0.82 -19.97
C ALA A 890 6.49 1.37 -18.56
N ALA A 891 7.23 0.63 -17.73
CA ALA A 891 7.67 1.08 -16.40
C ALA A 891 8.67 2.24 -16.50
N GLU A 892 9.62 2.20 -17.45
CA GLU A 892 10.57 3.29 -17.68
C GLU A 892 9.86 4.53 -18.22
N VAL A 893 8.95 4.36 -19.19
CA VAL A 893 8.11 5.46 -19.70
C VAL A 893 7.32 6.12 -18.57
N ALA A 894 6.73 5.34 -17.67
CA ALA A 894 5.99 5.86 -16.51
C ALA A 894 6.84 6.76 -15.60
N GLY A 895 8.18 6.59 -15.60
CA GLY A 895 9.14 7.43 -14.87
C GLY A 895 9.47 8.75 -15.54
N MET A 896 9.08 8.98 -16.81
CA MET A 896 9.40 10.19 -17.57
C MET A 896 8.41 11.33 -17.29
N ASP A 897 8.81 12.55 -17.63
CA ASP A 897 7.96 13.72 -17.64
C ASP A 897 7.60 14.11 -19.09
N LEU A 898 6.41 13.70 -19.54
CA LEU A 898 5.87 14.00 -20.86
C LEU A 898 4.59 14.86 -20.79
N ARG A 899 4.42 15.65 -19.72
CA ARG A 899 3.22 16.45 -19.47
C ARG A 899 2.92 17.53 -20.51
N HIS A 900 3.93 18.01 -21.24
CA HIS A 900 3.74 18.93 -22.35
C HIS A 900 3.31 18.23 -23.64
N CYS A 901 3.39 16.90 -23.69
CA CYS A 901 3.05 16.15 -24.88
C CYS A 901 1.55 15.99 -25.01
N GLU A 902 0.99 16.62 -26.03
CA GLU A 902 -0.44 16.60 -26.33
C GLU A 902 -0.86 15.31 -27.02
N LEU A 903 0.03 14.75 -27.85
CA LEU A 903 -0.25 13.56 -28.62
C LEU A 903 0.97 12.65 -28.71
N VAL A 904 0.83 11.40 -28.27
CA VAL A 904 1.76 10.32 -28.59
C VAL A 904 1.08 9.36 -29.56
N THR A 905 1.75 9.07 -30.68
CA THR A 905 1.35 8.06 -31.64
C THR A 905 2.31 6.90 -31.57
N LEU A 906 1.78 5.72 -31.24
CA LEU A 906 2.51 4.46 -31.23
C LEU A 906 2.17 3.67 -32.48
N SER A 907 2.92 3.96 -33.56
CA SER A 907 2.81 3.25 -34.85
C SER A 907 3.58 1.93 -34.77
N ALA A 908 3.09 1.00 -33.96
CA ALA A 908 3.69 -0.29 -33.66
C ALA A 908 2.62 -1.32 -33.31
N CYS A 909 2.95 -2.61 -33.40
CA CYS A 909 1.97 -3.67 -33.14
C CYS A 909 1.56 -3.74 -31.67
N GLU A 910 0.27 -3.96 -31.40
CA GLU A 910 -0.28 -4.34 -30.09
C GLU A 910 0.05 -3.39 -28.94
N THR A 911 0.35 -2.11 -29.25
CA THR A 911 0.77 -1.11 -28.25
C THR A 911 -0.32 -0.70 -27.25
N GLY A 912 -1.59 -0.90 -27.62
CA GLY A 912 -2.72 -0.68 -26.72
C GLY A 912 -3.09 -1.90 -25.88
N LEU A 913 -2.39 -3.03 -26.05
CA LEU A 913 -2.60 -4.24 -25.26
C LEU A 913 -1.80 -4.17 -23.95
N GLY A 914 -2.18 -5.01 -23.01
CA GLY A 914 -1.54 -5.15 -21.70
C GLY A 914 -2.37 -6.07 -20.81
N LYS A 915 -1.90 -6.32 -19.59
CA LYS A 915 -2.69 -7.04 -18.60
C LYS A 915 -3.93 -6.23 -18.21
N LEU A 916 -5.08 -6.86 -18.28
CA LEU A 916 -6.34 -6.29 -17.80
C LEU A 916 -6.40 -6.37 -16.28
N GLY A 917 -6.51 -5.23 -15.62
CA GLY A 917 -6.68 -5.13 -14.17
C GLY A 917 -7.92 -4.34 -13.82
N THR A 918 -8.23 -4.24 -12.55
CA THR A 918 -9.38 -3.47 -12.02
C THR A 918 -9.28 -1.97 -12.32
N ASP A 919 -8.05 -1.48 -12.54
CA ASP A 919 -7.74 -0.06 -12.77
C ASP A 919 -7.47 0.25 -14.25
N GLY A 920 -7.77 -0.68 -15.17
CA GLY A 920 -7.56 -0.55 -16.60
C GLY A 920 -6.46 -1.45 -17.16
N VAL A 921 -5.83 -1.01 -18.28
CA VAL A 921 -4.80 -1.77 -19.00
C VAL A 921 -3.41 -1.46 -18.46
N PHE A 922 -2.67 -2.48 -18.01
CA PHE A 922 -1.29 -2.40 -17.55
C PHE A 922 -0.32 -2.74 -18.69
N GLY A 923 0.26 -1.73 -19.28
CA GLY A 923 1.19 -1.82 -20.41
C GLY A 923 1.63 -0.43 -20.86
N LEU A 924 2.02 -0.27 -22.14
CA LEU A 924 2.47 1.01 -22.70
C LEU A 924 1.45 2.14 -22.54
N GLN A 925 0.15 1.82 -22.72
CA GLN A 925 -0.93 2.79 -22.46
C GLN A 925 -0.77 3.45 -21.09
N ARG A 926 -0.61 2.64 -20.03
CA ARG A 926 -0.44 3.13 -18.66
C ARG A 926 0.88 3.86 -18.48
N GLY A 927 1.95 3.36 -19.10
CA GLY A 927 3.27 4.00 -19.06
C GLY A 927 3.21 5.45 -19.54
N PHE A 928 2.66 5.69 -20.72
CA PHE A 928 2.54 7.02 -21.31
C PHE A 928 1.55 7.92 -20.54
N LYS A 929 0.45 7.37 -20.06
CA LYS A 929 -0.49 8.13 -19.21
C LYS A 929 0.15 8.55 -17.89
N ASN A 930 0.93 7.68 -17.25
CA ASN A 930 1.70 8.02 -16.04
C ASN A 930 2.75 9.10 -16.30
N ALA A 931 3.37 9.09 -17.49
CA ALA A 931 4.29 10.14 -17.91
C ALA A 931 3.60 11.49 -18.15
N GLY A 932 2.27 11.54 -18.17
CA GLY A 932 1.46 12.73 -18.30
C GLY A 932 0.98 13.07 -19.71
N VAL A 933 1.10 12.14 -20.66
CA VAL A 933 0.62 12.31 -22.05
C VAL A 933 -0.90 12.49 -22.07
N HIS A 934 -1.38 13.49 -22.80
CA HIS A 934 -2.80 13.79 -22.87
C HIS A 934 -3.56 12.79 -23.73
N THR A 935 -3.22 12.65 -25.00
CA THR A 935 -3.89 11.77 -25.96
C THR A 935 -2.93 10.69 -26.46
N LEU A 936 -3.41 9.46 -26.54
CA LEU A 936 -2.68 8.34 -27.13
C LEU A 936 -3.38 7.83 -28.41
N LEU A 937 -2.64 7.72 -29.51
CA LEU A 937 -3.02 6.96 -30.68
C LEU A 937 -2.20 5.67 -30.68
N MET A 938 -2.83 4.50 -30.58
CA MET A 938 -2.17 3.22 -30.39
C MET A 938 -2.93 2.09 -31.08
N SER A 939 -2.25 0.96 -31.32
CA SER A 939 -2.82 -0.21 -31.99
C SER A 939 -3.31 -1.27 -31.00
N LEU A 940 -4.42 -1.94 -31.30
CA LEU A 940 -4.95 -3.09 -30.57
C LEU A 940 -4.64 -4.44 -31.21
N ARG A 941 -3.95 -4.45 -32.35
CA ARG A 941 -3.63 -5.65 -33.15
C ARG A 941 -2.31 -5.50 -33.87
N LYS A 942 -1.83 -6.59 -34.43
CA LYS A 942 -0.76 -6.54 -35.42
C LYS A 942 -1.23 -5.72 -36.62
N VAL A 943 -0.40 -4.83 -37.11
CA VAL A 943 -0.71 -3.89 -38.19
C VAL A 943 0.16 -4.15 -39.40
N ASP A 944 -0.39 -3.90 -40.59
CA ASP A 944 0.35 -3.91 -41.85
C ASP A 944 1.17 -2.60 -41.96
N ASP A 945 2.46 -2.71 -42.21
CA ASP A 945 3.40 -1.57 -42.25
C ASP A 945 3.02 -0.53 -43.34
N ARG A 946 2.61 -1.00 -44.52
CA ARG A 946 2.22 -0.14 -45.64
C ARG A 946 0.87 0.58 -45.35
N ALA A 947 -0.13 -0.15 -44.88
CA ALA A 947 -1.43 0.42 -44.53
C ALA A 947 -1.28 1.46 -43.41
N THR A 948 -0.43 1.16 -42.44
CA THR A 948 -0.13 2.05 -41.32
C THR A 948 0.53 3.35 -41.75
N ALA A 949 1.55 3.28 -42.65
CA ALA A 949 2.20 4.49 -43.18
C ALA A 949 1.20 5.40 -43.91
N HIS A 950 0.28 4.83 -44.69
CA HIS A 950 -0.80 5.61 -45.35
C HIS A 950 -1.74 6.23 -44.34
N LEU A 951 -2.20 5.47 -43.35
CA LEU A 951 -3.13 5.93 -42.31
C LEU A 951 -2.53 7.11 -41.54
N MET A 952 -1.28 6.99 -41.11
CA MET A 952 -0.60 8.00 -40.30
C MET A 952 -0.32 9.29 -41.10
N ALA A 953 0.10 9.18 -42.37
CA ALA A 953 0.27 10.34 -43.24
C ALA A 953 -1.02 11.12 -43.43
N ASP A 954 -2.15 10.43 -43.61
CA ASP A 954 -3.46 11.06 -43.79
C ASP A 954 -4.01 11.60 -42.45
N PHE A 955 -3.81 10.90 -41.36
CA PHE A 955 -4.17 11.36 -40.02
C PHE A 955 -3.49 12.69 -39.69
N TYR A 956 -2.16 12.79 -39.83
CA TYR A 956 -1.44 14.05 -39.57
C TYR A 956 -1.79 15.14 -40.59
N ARG A 957 -2.06 14.82 -41.86
CA ARG A 957 -2.54 15.79 -42.84
C ARG A 957 -3.88 16.38 -42.43
N ASN A 958 -4.80 15.56 -41.96
CA ASN A 958 -6.11 16.00 -41.48
C ASN A 958 -5.99 16.83 -40.20
N LEU A 959 -5.20 16.40 -39.25
CA LEU A 959 -4.98 17.06 -37.97
C LEU A 959 -4.25 18.40 -38.13
N ILE A 960 -3.12 18.41 -38.82
CA ILE A 960 -2.19 19.55 -38.82
C ILE A 960 -2.52 20.53 -39.94
N VAL A 961 -2.80 20.06 -41.17
CA VAL A 961 -3.01 20.94 -42.34
C VAL A 961 -4.49 21.35 -42.46
N ARG A 962 -5.41 20.39 -42.29
CA ARG A 962 -6.86 20.61 -42.36
C ARG A 962 -7.45 21.12 -41.05
N ARG A 963 -6.67 21.06 -39.95
CA ARG A 963 -7.06 21.53 -38.61
C ARG A 963 -8.32 20.84 -38.06
N GLN A 964 -8.49 19.56 -38.40
CA GLN A 964 -9.56 18.74 -37.82
C GLN A 964 -9.23 18.36 -36.37
N SER A 965 -10.25 18.04 -35.58
CA SER A 965 -10.03 17.43 -34.28
C SER A 965 -9.30 16.08 -34.42
N LYS A 966 -8.60 15.63 -33.38
CA LYS A 966 -7.87 14.35 -33.40
C LYS A 966 -8.78 13.19 -33.81
N ARG A 967 -10.00 13.15 -33.28
CA ARG A 967 -11.03 12.17 -33.61
C ARG A 967 -11.42 12.22 -35.10
N GLU A 968 -11.80 13.41 -35.60
CA GLU A 968 -12.19 13.59 -37.02
C GLU A 968 -11.05 13.26 -37.97
N ALA A 969 -9.82 13.64 -37.59
CA ALA A 969 -8.62 13.36 -38.36
C ALA A 969 -8.42 11.85 -38.53
N LEU A 970 -8.60 11.03 -37.46
CA LEU A 970 -8.48 9.58 -37.54
C LEU A 970 -9.61 8.95 -38.34
N VAL A 971 -10.87 9.29 -38.07
CA VAL A 971 -12.03 8.73 -38.78
C VAL A 971 -11.95 9.01 -40.29
N ASN A 972 -11.54 10.23 -40.67
CA ASN A 972 -11.38 10.59 -42.08
C ASN A 972 -10.16 9.90 -42.73
N ALA A 973 -9.08 9.66 -42.00
CA ALA A 973 -7.94 8.88 -42.48
C ALA A 973 -8.31 7.42 -42.69
N GLN A 974 -9.04 6.80 -41.76
CA GLN A 974 -9.55 5.43 -41.88
C GLN A 974 -10.53 5.26 -43.06
N ARG A 975 -11.34 6.26 -43.33
CA ARG A 975 -12.22 6.25 -44.50
C ARG A 975 -11.42 6.34 -45.80
N ALA A 976 -10.48 7.27 -45.89
CA ALA A 976 -9.59 7.42 -47.03
C ALA A 976 -8.76 6.15 -47.31
N LEU A 977 -8.31 5.50 -46.25
CA LEU A 977 -7.57 4.24 -46.39
C LEU A 977 -8.43 3.12 -47.04
N ARG A 978 -9.69 3.00 -46.61
CA ARG A 978 -10.64 2.05 -47.24
C ARG A 978 -10.92 2.41 -48.74
N GLU A 979 -11.09 3.69 -49.03
CA GLU A 979 -11.28 4.20 -50.40
C GLU A 979 -10.03 3.97 -51.27
N ALA A 980 -8.84 3.93 -50.66
CA ALA A 980 -7.58 3.57 -51.34
C ALA A 980 -7.40 2.06 -51.59
N GLY A 981 -8.37 1.24 -51.22
CA GLY A 981 -8.39 -0.20 -51.47
C GLY A 981 -7.97 -1.08 -50.29
N PHE A 982 -7.63 -0.55 -49.15
CA PHE A 982 -7.35 -1.32 -47.90
C PHE A 982 -8.67 -1.64 -47.18
N THR A 983 -9.40 -2.62 -47.74
CA THR A 983 -10.76 -2.99 -47.31
C THR A 983 -10.79 -3.97 -46.14
N ASN A 984 -9.66 -4.61 -45.84
CA ASN A 984 -9.59 -5.53 -44.69
C ASN A 984 -9.80 -4.71 -43.37
N PRO A 985 -10.79 -5.10 -42.55
CA PRO A 985 -11.01 -4.41 -41.28
C PRO A 985 -9.75 -4.27 -40.39
N ALA A 986 -8.83 -5.24 -40.42
CA ALA A 986 -7.59 -5.18 -39.69
C ALA A 986 -6.72 -3.96 -40.07
N ASP A 987 -6.79 -3.45 -41.30
CA ASP A 987 -5.97 -2.33 -41.75
C ASP A 987 -6.42 -0.99 -41.17
N TRP A 988 -7.72 -0.81 -40.95
CA TRP A 988 -8.29 0.48 -40.54
C TRP A 988 -8.94 0.51 -39.14
N THR A 989 -9.27 -0.65 -38.51
CA THR A 989 -9.84 -0.69 -37.15
C THR A 989 -8.80 -0.90 -36.06
N SER A 990 -7.54 -1.12 -36.44
CA SER A 990 -6.48 -1.47 -35.47
C SER A 990 -6.07 -0.32 -34.56
N PHE A 991 -6.16 0.91 -35.02
CA PHE A 991 -5.77 2.10 -34.26
C PHE A 991 -6.93 2.76 -33.54
N ILE A 992 -6.70 3.07 -32.28
CA ILE A 992 -7.66 3.77 -31.40
C ILE A 992 -7.06 5.05 -30.82
N LEU A 993 -7.91 6.04 -30.57
CA LEU A 993 -7.56 7.24 -29.80
C LEU A 993 -8.09 7.13 -28.37
N LEU A 994 -7.25 7.35 -27.38
CA LEU A 994 -7.61 7.40 -25.97
C LEU A 994 -7.51 8.84 -25.44
N ASP A 995 -8.55 9.29 -24.73
CA ASP A 995 -8.64 10.61 -24.07
C ASP A 995 -8.43 11.81 -25.05
N CYS A 996 -9.07 11.75 -26.21
CA CYS A 996 -8.93 12.78 -27.25
C CYS A 996 -10.01 13.90 -27.17
N LEU A 997 -10.42 14.30 -25.95
CA LEU A 997 -11.41 15.35 -25.69
C LEU A 997 -10.91 16.75 -26.06
#